data_9b6b3782dc2dd05ff79ff74bd01874dc
#
_entry.id   9b6b3782dc2dd05ff79ff74bd01874dc
#
_cell.length_a   1.000
_cell.length_b   1.000
_cell.length_c   1.000
_cell.angle_alpha   90.00
_cell.angle_beta   90.00
_cell.angle_gamma   90.00
#
_symmetry.space_group_name_H-M   'P 1'
#
loop_
_entity.id
_entity.type
_entity.pdbx_description
1 polymer ?
#
loop_
_entity_poly.entity_id
_entity_poly.type
_entity_poly.pdbx_seq_one_letter_code
_entity_poly.pdbx_strand_id
1 'polypeptide(L)'
;MKTRRILYLSVAATALAALLTACLSTQGTGRVGESDLGGVVTGPNGPEAGVWVIAETNDLPTKFAKLVVTDDRGRYLIPELPKASYSVWVRGYGLVDSPKVQSAPGRTLDLTAVVAPNAAAAAEFYPGMYWYSMLQIPTPNEFPGTGERGNGISQNMKAQHYWVDSVKNSCQSCHALGSHGMRRVPKEFGPGLAGWARRTQSGQAMTNMALTLGNMGAERALKEFADWTDRVAGGELPFAKPERPKGLERNMVVSMWDFSTPKYYLHDGISSDRDNPRVNANGPIYGAPEESTDLIPVLDPVRHTATSIRHPYRDPNTPSSLSLPMQPSAYWGKEPIWDGHSSIHNAMMDGGGRVWFSARLRPIGANPAYCKKGSDHPSAKVAPQENSFRQVSMYDPKTGKWSHIDTCFSVHHLYFAKDANNTLWTSAGPPNSGVVGWINTKMFLETGDEAKSQGWTPIILDSNGNGRRDESDKRVMAGFYGVMPSPVDDSVWGQAMDVGFSRMDQPGYVIRLVPGSNPSETALAEIYLPPDGAYPSTRGLDMDLNGVVWTTLSSGHIASFDRRKCRGPLNGPTAATGKHCPEGWTLFRMPGPQFKGLDPSGSANHAYYIWVDRYNTLGLGTNVPIAQTNGGESLLAVVDGKLVDLRVPYPLGFFTKLADGRIDDPAAGWKGRGLWTMSGTRTVFHNEGGTQNRPKVYKIQIRPDPLAN
;
A
#
# COMPACT_ATOMS: atom_id res chain seq x y z
N MET A 1 -13.05 -75.57 -9.42
CA MET A 1 -12.17 -74.45 -9.01
C MET A 1 -12.36 -73.18 -9.83
N LYS A 2 -13.10 -73.13 -10.90
CA LYS A 2 -13.30 -71.92 -11.70
C LYS A 2 -14.48 -71.03 -11.24
N THR A 3 -15.46 -71.56 -10.57
CA THR A 3 -16.68 -70.84 -10.13
C THR A 3 -16.46 -69.97 -8.87
N ARG A 4 -15.50 -70.32 -8.00
CA ARG A 4 -15.18 -69.51 -6.81
C ARG A 4 -14.37 -68.24 -7.09
N ARG A 5 -13.59 -68.18 -8.19
CA ARG A 5 -12.81 -67.01 -8.58
C ARG A 5 -13.66 -65.88 -9.18
N ILE A 6 -14.78 -66.19 -9.82
CA ILE A 6 -15.69 -65.21 -10.41
C ILE A 6 -16.50 -64.49 -9.33
N LEU A 7 -16.85 -65.17 -8.21
CA LEU A 7 -17.59 -64.59 -7.11
C LEU A 7 -16.77 -63.58 -6.30
N TYR A 8 -15.45 -63.80 -6.16
CA TYR A 8 -14.56 -62.83 -5.48
C TYR A 8 -14.23 -61.60 -6.32
N LEU A 9 -14.22 -61.71 -7.64
CA LEU A 9 -14.02 -60.55 -8.54
C LEU A 9 -15.24 -59.64 -8.62
N SER A 10 -16.45 -60.19 -8.55
CA SER A 10 -17.67 -59.39 -8.55
C SER A 10 -17.92 -58.66 -7.23
N VAL A 11 -17.53 -59.25 -6.08
CA VAL A 11 -17.64 -58.59 -4.77
C VAL A 11 -16.56 -57.51 -4.60
N ALA A 12 -15.35 -57.69 -5.13
CA ALA A 12 -14.32 -56.67 -5.13
C ALA A 12 -14.64 -55.48 -6.02
N ALA A 13 -15.26 -55.72 -7.19
CA ALA A 13 -15.67 -54.65 -8.09
C ALA A 13 -16.85 -53.79 -7.52
N THR A 14 -17.78 -54.40 -6.81
CA THR A 14 -18.90 -53.71 -6.14
C THR A 14 -18.43 -52.95 -4.90
N ALA A 15 -17.46 -53.49 -4.15
CA ALA A 15 -16.87 -52.77 -3.02
C ALA A 15 -16.01 -51.56 -3.46
N LEU A 16 -15.29 -51.68 -4.57
CA LEU A 16 -14.50 -50.59 -5.14
C LEU A 16 -15.40 -49.47 -5.76
N ALA A 17 -16.51 -49.84 -6.39
CA ALA A 17 -17.50 -48.90 -6.89
C ALA A 17 -18.25 -48.17 -5.75
N ALA A 18 -18.53 -48.88 -4.62
CA ALA A 18 -19.13 -48.25 -3.45
C ALA A 18 -18.15 -47.32 -2.70
N LEU A 19 -16.86 -47.64 -2.67
CA LEU A 19 -15.80 -46.77 -2.14
C LEU A 19 -15.53 -45.56 -3.03
N LEU A 20 -15.57 -45.69 -4.34
CA LEU A 20 -15.47 -44.59 -5.28
C LEU A 20 -16.69 -43.65 -5.24
N THR A 21 -17.91 -44.17 -5.05
CA THR A 21 -19.12 -43.35 -4.86
C THR A 21 -19.14 -42.69 -3.48
N ALA A 22 -18.58 -43.31 -2.43
CA ALA A 22 -18.46 -42.66 -1.11
C ALA A 22 -17.39 -41.56 -1.09
N CYS A 23 -16.33 -41.61 -1.92
CA CYS A 23 -15.36 -40.55 -2.08
C CYS A 23 -15.86 -39.38 -2.97
N LEU A 24 -16.91 -39.60 -3.75
CA LEU A 24 -17.52 -38.55 -4.62
C LEU A 24 -18.69 -37.80 -3.96
N SER A 25 -19.09 -38.17 -2.75
CA SER A 25 -20.28 -37.61 -2.09
C SER A 25 -20.03 -36.78 -0.81
N THR A 26 -18.79 -36.40 -0.52
CA THR A 26 -18.51 -35.39 0.51
C THR A 26 -18.07 -34.06 -0.10
N GLN A 27 -18.78 -33.56 -1.11
CA GLN A 27 -18.86 -32.13 -1.34
C GLN A 27 -19.78 -31.56 -0.26
N GLY A 28 -19.17 -31.07 0.82
CA GLY A 28 -19.88 -30.49 1.94
C GLY A 28 -20.87 -29.41 1.46
N THR A 29 -22.15 -29.65 1.65
CA THR A 29 -23.08 -28.57 1.80
C THR A 29 -22.58 -27.78 3.00
N GLY A 30 -22.01 -26.60 2.79
CA GLY A 30 -21.50 -25.75 3.86
C GLY A 30 -22.60 -25.57 4.91
N ARG A 31 -22.51 -26.33 6.01
CA ARG A 31 -23.48 -26.22 7.09
C ARG A 31 -23.29 -24.87 7.75
N VAL A 32 -24.31 -24.02 7.72
CA VAL A 32 -24.27 -22.72 8.40
C VAL A 32 -24.13 -23.00 9.91
N GLY A 33 -23.00 -22.61 10.48
CA GLY A 33 -22.75 -22.67 11.92
C GLY A 33 -23.46 -21.55 12.67
N GLU A 34 -23.46 -21.60 14.01
CA GLU A 34 -24.13 -20.61 14.85
C GLU A 34 -23.59 -19.17 14.67
N SER A 35 -22.34 -19.03 14.31
CA SER A 35 -21.70 -17.73 14.02
C SER A 35 -21.60 -17.39 12.54
N ASP A 36 -22.14 -18.22 11.65
CA ASP A 36 -22.02 -18.05 10.22
C ASP A 36 -23.31 -17.53 9.60
N LEU A 37 -23.21 -16.97 8.41
CA LEU A 37 -24.36 -16.62 7.57
C LEU A 37 -24.12 -17.17 6.17
N GLY A 38 -25.01 -18.02 5.68
CA GLY A 38 -24.86 -18.66 4.37
C GLY A 38 -26.14 -18.63 3.58
N GLY A 39 -26.06 -18.97 2.29
CA GLY A 39 -27.21 -19.03 1.39
C GLY A 39 -26.80 -19.10 -0.07
N VAL A 40 -27.75 -18.79 -0.95
CA VAL A 40 -27.57 -18.75 -2.39
C VAL A 40 -27.93 -17.36 -2.92
N VAL A 41 -27.13 -16.85 -3.84
CA VAL A 41 -27.45 -15.67 -4.63
C VAL A 41 -27.98 -16.11 -6.00
N THR A 42 -29.16 -15.64 -6.35
CA THR A 42 -29.79 -15.92 -7.64
C THR A 42 -30.06 -14.63 -8.41
N GLY A 43 -29.93 -14.68 -9.71
CA GLY A 43 -30.30 -13.62 -10.65
C GLY A 43 -31.32 -14.11 -11.68
N PRO A 44 -31.66 -13.32 -12.69
CA PRO A 44 -32.63 -13.70 -13.73
C PRO A 44 -32.28 -14.97 -14.50
N ASN A 45 -30.96 -15.27 -14.59
CA ASN A 45 -30.45 -16.42 -15.33
C ASN A 45 -30.07 -17.62 -14.44
N GLY A 46 -30.44 -17.60 -13.17
CA GLY A 46 -30.10 -18.63 -12.18
C GLY A 46 -29.05 -18.20 -11.18
N PRO A 47 -28.24 -19.12 -10.63
CA PRO A 47 -27.23 -18.81 -9.61
C PRO A 47 -26.19 -17.81 -10.10
N GLU A 48 -25.84 -16.83 -9.25
CA GLU A 48 -24.88 -15.75 -9.55
C GLU A 48 -23.48 -16.09 -9.02
N ALA A 49 -22.62 -16.55 -9.91
CA ALA A 49 -21.23 -16.88 -9.59
C ALA A 49 -20.33 -15.64 -9.58
N GLY A 50 -19.36 -15.61 -8.65
CA GLY A 50 -18.34 -14.55 -8.60
C GLY A 50 -18.93 -13.17 -8.28
N VAL A 51 -19.88 -13.10 -7.36
CA VAL A 51 -20.42 -11.85 -6.83
C VAL A 51 -20.12 -11.76 -5.33
N TRP A 52 -19.97 -10.55 -4.83
CA TRP A 52 -19.71 -10.32 -3.40
C TRP A 52 -21.00 -10.29 -2.62
N VAL A 53 -21.01 -10.97 -1.47
CA VAL A 53 -22.02 -10.84 -0.43
C VAL A 53 -21.41 -10.09 0.74
N ILE A 54 -22.02 -8.97 1.10
CA ILE A 54 -21.49 -8.04 2.10
C ILE A 54 -22.49 -8.00 3.26
N ALA A 55 -21.99 -8.26 4.49
CA ALA A 55 -22.75 -8.12 5.74
C ALA A 55 -22.14 -6.98 6.56
N GLU A 56 -22.93 -5.95 6.86
CA GLU A 56 -22.50 -4.74 7.56
C GLU A 56 -23.36 -4.51 8.80
N THR A 57 -22.74 -4.07 9.91
CA THR A 57 -23.46 -3.74 11.16
C THR A 57 -22.91 -2.48 11.82
N ASN A 58 -23.79 -1.76 12.51
CA ASN A 58 -23.45 -0.68 13.44
C ASN A 58 -23.72 -1.06 14.90
N ASP A 59 -24.10 -2.30 15.20
CA ASP A 59 -24.43 -2.76 16.56
C ASP A 59 -23.18 -3.08 17.40
N LEU A 60 -21.99 -3.10 16.76
CA LEU A 60 -20.72 -3.26 17.46
C LEU A 60 -20.15 -1.89 17.89
N PRO A 61 -19.18 -1.86 18.82
CA PRO A 61 -18.57 -0.60 19.29
C PRO A 61 -17.99 0.27 18.18
N THR A 62 -17.51 -0.33 17.08
CA THR A 62 -17.21 0.38 15.84
C THR A 62 -17.91 -0.32 14.67
N LYS A 63 -18.23 0.44 13.62
CA LYS A 63 -18.87 -0.11 12.41
C LYS A 63 -17.99 -1.25 11.85
N PHE A 64 -18.65 -2.36 11.55
CA PHE A 64 -18.01 -3.57 11.06
C PHE A 64 -18.70 -4.08 9.80
N ALA A 65 -17.90 -4.63 8.89
CA ALA A 65 -18.42 -5.40 7.78
C ALA A 65 -17.55 -6.63 7.50
N LYS A 66 -18.19 -7.69 7.01
CA LYS A 66 -17.49 -8.87 6.49
C LYS A 66 -18.06 -9.23 5.14
N LEU A 67 -17.21 -9.61 4.21
CA LEU A 67 -17.61 -9.96 2.86
C LEU A 67 -16.90 -11.20 2.34
N VAL A 68 -17.59 -11.90 1.46
CA VAL A 68 -17.13 -13.10 0.75
C VAL A 68 -17.59 -13.07 -0.69
N VAL A 69 -17.07 -13.97 -1.51
CA VAL A 69 -17.47 -14.15 -2.91
C VAL A 69 -18.23 -15.47 -3.08
N THR A 70 -19.23 -15.48 -3.96
CA THR A 70 -20.01 -16.69 -4.28
C THR A 70 -19.22 -17.69 -5.10
N ASP A 71 -19.49 -18.99 -4.91
CA ASP A 71 -18.97 -20.08 -5.72
C ASP A 71 -19.64 -20.17 -7.10
N ASP A 72 -19.32 -21.22 -7.89
CA ASP A 72 -19.90 -21.44 -9.23
C ASP A 72 -21.41 -21.72 -9.22
N ARG A 73 -21.99 -22.05 -8.07
CA ARG A 73 -23.42 -22.31 -7.89
C ARG A 73 -24.15 -21.17 -7.19
N GLY A 74 -23.50 -20.00 -7.09
CA GLY A 74 -24.04 -18.83 -6.39
C GLY A 74 -24.08 -18.98 -4.86
N ARG A 75 -23.52 -20.04 -4.28
CA ARG A 75 -23.54 -20.27 -2.84
C ARG A 75 -22.47 -19.41 -2.15
N TYR A 76 -22.79 -18.97 -0.94
CA TYR A 76 -21.87 -18.22 -0.10
C TYR A 76 -21.92 -18.65 1.35
N LEU A 77 -20.83 -18.44 2.07
CA LEU A 77 -20.74 -18.59 3.52
C LEU A 77 -19.87 -17.47 4.08
N ILE A 78 -20.46 -16.59 4.89
CA ILE A 78 -19.74 -15.57 5.68
C ILE A 78 -19.46 -16.18 7.04
N PRO A 79 -18.19 -16.56 7.35
CA PRO A 79 -17.83 -17.25 8.57
C PRO A 79 -17.65 -16.27 9.74
N GLU A 80 -17.82 -16.77 10.97
CA GLU A 80 -17.41 -16.09 12.21
C GLU A 80 -17.90 -14.63 12.30
N LEU A 81 -19.18 -14.40 12.09
CA LEU A 81 -19.78 -13.10 12.33
C LEU A 81 -19.98 -12.88 13.83
N PRO A 82 -19.55 -11.74 14.40
CA PRO A 82 -19.96 -11.32 15.73
C PRO A 82 -21.48 -11.32 15.90
N LYS A 83 -21.96 -11.57 17.11
CA LYS A 83 -23.40 -11.56 17.40
C LYS A 83 -23.95 -10.13 17.30
N ALA A 84 -24.65 -9.85 16.21
CA ALA A 84 -25.25 -8.55 15.88
C ALA A 84 -26.34 -8.73 14.81
N SER A 85 -27.11 -7.70 14.53
CA SER A 85 -27.97 -7.62 13.36
C SER A 85 -27.18 -7.03 12.18
N TYR A 86 -27.29 -7.62 11.01
CA TYR A 86 -26.55 -7.23 9.82
C TYR A 86 -27.46 -6.82 8.68
N SER A 87 -27.14 -5.72 8.02
CA SER A 87 -27.63 -5.41 6.68
C SER A 87 -26.80 -6.20 5.67
N VAL A 88 -27.44 -7.07 4.88
CA VAL A 88 -26.80 -7.98 3.94
C VAL A 88 -27.27 -7.68 2.53
N TRP A 89 -26.33 -7.56 1.57
CA TRP A 89 -26.65 -7.30 0.16
C TRP A 89 -25.61 -7.92 -0.77
N VAL A 90 -25.96 -7.93 -2.05
CA VAL A 90 -25.12 -8.44 -3.16
C VAL A 90 -24.57 -7.28 -3.96
N ARG A 91 -23.32 -7.37 -4.36
CA ARG A 91 -22.60 -6.49 -5.30
C ARG A 91 -21.85 -7.33 -6.31
N GLY A 92 -21.78 -6.89 -7.56
CA GLY A 92 -21.00 -7.58 -8.59
C GLY A 92 -20.92 -6.80 -9.89
N TYR A 93 -19.93 -7.12 -10.71
CA TYR A 93 -19.81 -6.47 -12.02
C TYR A 93 -20.96 -6.89 -12.94
N GLY A 94 -21.57 -5.90 -13.57
CA GLY A 94 -22.80 -6.06 -14.35
C GLY A 94 -24.08 -5.97 -13.52
N LEU A 95 -23.96 -5.77 -12.21
CA LEU A 95 -25.06 -5.60 -11.27
C LEU A 95 -25.05 -4.18 -10.68
N VAL A 96 -26.15 -3.81 -10.03
CA VAL A 96 -26.21 -2.77 -8.99
C VAL A 96 -26.38 -3.42 -7.63
N ASP A 97 -26.14 -2.69 -6.55
CA ASP A 97 -26.39 -3.20 -5.20
C ASP A 97 -27.83 -3.69 -5.06
N SER A 98 -28.00 -4.90 -4.54
CA SER A 98 -29.33 -5.42 -4.21
C SER A 98 -29.93 -4.67 -3.01
N PRO A 99 -31.24 -4.74 -2.78
CA PRO A 99 -31.82 -4.29 -1.53
C PRO A 99 -31.13 -4.94 -0.33
N LYS A 100 -30.91 -4.15 0.73
CA LYS A 100 -30.32 -4.65 1.98
C LYS A 100 -31.35 -5.42 2.77
N VAL A 101 -31.05 -6.65 3.14
CA VAL A 101 -31.90 -7.54 3.96
C VAL A 101 -31.29 -7.65 5.36
N GLN A 102 -32.13 -7.55 6.40
CA GLN A 102 -31.68 -7.74 7.78
C GLN A 102 -31.56 -9.23 8.11
N SER A 103 -30.43 -9.61 8.70
CA SER A 103 -30.19 -10.99 9.15
C SER A 103 -29.25 -11.03 10.36
N ALA A 104 -29.10 -12.21 10.95
CA ALA A 104 -28.18 -12.46 12.07
C ALA A 104 -27.39 -13.74 11.81
N PRO A 105 -26.26 -13.97 12.49
CA PRO A 105 -25.52 -15.23 12.43
C PRO A 105 -26.41 -16.43 12.77
N GLY A 106 -26.04 -17.62 12.30
CA GLY A 106 -26.79 -18.87 12.47
C GLY A 106 -27.95 -19.03 11.50
N ARG A 107 -28.07 -18.17 10.50
CA ARG A 107 -29.21 -18.16 9.54
C ARG A 107 -28.77 -18.54 8.14
N THR A 108 -29.69 -19.17 7.40
CA THR A 108 -29.61 -19.26 5.94
C THR A 108 -30.38 -18.09 5.35
N LEU A 109 -29.78 -17.35 4.41
CA LEU A 109 -30.34 -16.18 3.76
C LEU A 109 -30.08 -16.25 2.25
N ASP A 110 -31.12 -16.53 1.49
CA ASP A 110 -31.02 -16.45 0.03
C ASP A 110 -31.25 -15.00 -0.43
N LEU A 111 -30.46 -14.58 -1.40
CA LEU A 111 -30.43 -13.20 -1.90
C LEU A 111 -30.69 -13.17 -3.40
N THR A 112 -31.28 -12.08 -3.87
CA THR A 112 -31.52 -11.84 -5.30
C THR A 112 -30.60 -10.71 -5.79
N ALA A 113 -29.79 -11.02 -6.80
CA ALA A 113 -28.97 -10.04 -7.49
C ALA A 113 -29.81 -9.16 -8.42
N VAL A 114 -29.45 -7.89 -8.53
CA VAL A 114 -30.13 -6.91 -9.38
C VAL A 114 -29.24 -6.54 -10.54
N VAL A 115 -29.64 -6.93 -11.74
CA VAL A 115 -28.92 -6.59 -12.99
C VAL A 115 -28.91 -5.06 -13.17
N ALA A 116 -27.78 -4.49 -13.52
CA ALA A 116 -27.69 -3.06 -13.82
C ALA A 116 -28.61 -2.71 -15.00
N PRO A 117 -29.44 -1.65 -14.90
CA PRO A 117 -30.39 -1.30 -15.93
C PRO A 117 -29.71 -0.83 -17.24
N ASN A 118 -28.48 -0.39 -17.15
CA ASN A 118 -27.66 0.03 -18.31
C ASN A 118 -26.17 0.00 -17.95
N ALA A 119 -25.31 0.22 -18.95
CA ALA A 119 -23.88 0.22 -18.80
C ALA A 119 -23.35 1.30 -17.84
N ALA A 120 -24.00 2.46 -17.78
CA ALA A 120 -23.59 3.54 -16.86
C ALA A 120 -23.81 3.13 -15.40
N ALA A 121 -24.94 2.53 -15.08
CA ALA A 121 -25.22 2.02 -13.74
C ALA A 121 -24.24 0.90 -13.33
N ALA A 122 -23.90 0.00 -14.26
CA ALA A 122 -22.91 -1.04 -14.02
C ALA A 122 -21.52 -0.45 -13.75
N ALA A 123 -21.14 0.57 -14.51
CA ALA A 123 -19.81 1.20 -14.41
C ALA A 123 -19.59 1.96 -13.10
N GLU A 124 -20.64 2.34 -12.38
CA GLU A 124 -20.53 2.96 -11.06
C GLU A 124 -19.79 2.08 -10.03
N PHE A 125 -19.78 0.77 -10.22
CA PHE A 125 -19.11 -0.21 -9.37
C PHE A 125 -17.74 -0.66 -9.90
N TYR A 126 -17.25 -0.07 -10.99
CA TYR A 126 -15.92 -0.41 -11.50
C TYR A 126 -14.82 0.22 -10.65
N PRO A 127 -13.69 -0.48 -10.40
CA PRO A 127 -12.53 0.09 -9.75
C PRO A 127 -12.06 1.39 -10.41
N GLY A 128 -11.53 2.30 -9.62
CA GLY A 128 -11.13 3.63 -10.07
C GLY A 128 -10.22 3.64 -11.30
N MET A 129 -9.35 2.61 -11.45
CA MET A 129 -8.44 2.53 -12.61
C MET A 129 -9.16 2.48 -13.96
N TYR A 130 -10.35 1.92 -14.04
CA TYR A 130 -11.14 1.89 -15.29
C TYR A 130 -11.58 3.28 -15.70
N TRP A 131 -11.88 4.13 -14.74
CA TRP A 131 -12.31 5.50 -14.97
C TRP A 131 -11.13 6.45 -15.23
N TYR A 132 -10.05 6.37 -14.46
CA TYR A 132 -8.95 7.30 -14.70
C TYR A 132 -8.03 6.87 -15.86
N SER A 133 -8.12 5.62 -16.33
CA SER A 133 -7.48 5.22 -17.60
C SER A 133 -8.01 5.98 -18.83
N MET A 134 -9.18 6.64 -18.68
CA MET A 134 -9.74 7.54 -19.68
C MET A 134 -9.05 8.92 -19.73
N LEU A 135 -8.21 9.24 -18.74
CA LEU A 135 -7.40 10.47 -18.75
C LEU A 135 -6.49 10.47 -19.98
N GLN A 136 -6.50 11.57 -20.71
CA GLN A 136 -5.61 11.74 -21.86
C GLN A 136 -4.18 12.04 -21.37
N ILE A 137 -3.22 11.37 -21.97
CA ILE A 137 -1.81 11.55 -21.67
C ILE A 137 -1.18 12.23 -22.89
N PRO A 138 -0.40 13.32 -22.72
CA PRO A 138 0.29 13.96 -23.83
C PRO A 138 1.12 12.93 -24.62
N THR A 139 1.14 13.06 -25.94
CA THR A 139 1.82 12.11 -26.82
C THR A 139 3.35 12.20 -26.72
N PRO A 140 4.11 11.14 -27.06
CA PRO A 140 5.58 11.19 -26.99
C PRO A 140 6.21 12.35 -27.76
N ASN A 141 5.59 12.80 -28.87
CA ASN A 141 6.10 13.89 -29.71
C ASN A 141 5.99 15.28 -29.06
N GLU A 142 5.23 15.39 -27.97
CA GLU A 142 5.10 16.61 -27.20
C GLU A 142 6.23 16.79 -26.17
N PHE A 143 7.11 15.79 -26.05
CA PHE A 143 8.25 15.82 -25.13
C PHE A 143 9.59 15.95 -25.90
N PRO A 144 10.59 16.65 -25.31
CA PRO A 144 10.57 17.34 -24.01
C PRO A 144 9.59 18.51 -24.02
N GLY A 145 9.03 18.83 -22.84
CA GLY A 145 8.17 20.00 -22.69
C GLY A 145 8.87 21.30 -23.06
N THR A 146 8.12 22.23 -23.64
CA THR A 146 8.65 23.53 -24.11
C THR A 146 8.23 24.71 -23.23
N GLY A 147 7.49 24.45 -22.13
CA GLY A 147 7.05 25.43 -21.16
C GLY A 147 5.72 26.11 -21.53
N GLU A 148 5.28 27.02 -20.69
CA GLU A 148 3.97 27.71 -20.80
C GLU A 148 3.77 28.46 -22.13
N ARG A 149 4.83 29.04 -22.68
CA ARG A 149 4.79 29.76 -23.97
C ARG A 149 4.89 28.84 -25.19
N GLY A 150 5.08 27.55 -24.98
CA GLY A 150 5.14 26.52 -26.00
C GLY A 150 3.92 25.59 -25.94
N ASN A 151 4.15 24.29 -25.68
CA ASN A 151 3.09 23.28 -25.60
C ASN A 151 2.41 23.17 -24.23
N GLY A 152 2.75 24.02 -23.28
CA GLY A 152 2.20 24.05 -21.93
C GLY A 152 2.81 22.99 -20.98
N ILE A 153 3.59 22.03 -21.48
CA ILE A 153 4.27 21.03 -20.67
C ILE A 153 5.56 21.64 -20.11
N SER A 154 5.79 21.46 -18.82
CA SER A 154 6.99 21.97 -18.17
C SER A 154 8.27 21.46 -18.84
N GLN A 155 9.28 22.33 -18.94
CA GLN A 155 10.61 21.95 -19.46
C GLN A 155 11.31 20.87 -18.61
N ASN A 156 10.87 20.64 -17.38
CA ASN A 156 11.36 19.57 -16.53
C ASN A 156 10.87 18.18 -17.00
N MET A 157 9.76 18.15 -17.72
CA MET A 157 9.21 16.91 -18.30
C MET A 157 9.99 16.52 -19.56
N LYS A 158 11.01 15.71 -19.42
CA LYS A 158 11.91 15.31 -20.50
C LYS A 158 11.32 14.24 -21.42
N ALA A 159 10.39 13.41 -20.89
CA ALA A 159 9.76 12.33 -21.63
C ALA A 159 8.35 12.04 -21.07
N GLN A 160 7.53 11.38 -21.88
CA GLN A 160 6.15 11.02 -21.53
C GLN A 160 6.04 10.23 -20.22
N HIS A 161 6.96 9.33 -19.94
CA HIS A 161 6.92 8.51 -18.74
C HIS A 161 7.02 9.33 -17.44
N TYR A 162 7.67 10.50 -17.44
CA TYR A 162 7.67 11.39 -16.26
C TYR A 162 6.29 12.00 -15.99
N TRP A 163 5.52 12.27 -17.05
CA TRP A 163 4.13 12.70 -16.91
C TRP A 163 3.26 11.60 -16.28
N VAL A 164 3.34 10.39 -16.82
CA VAL A 164 2.63 9.21 -16.28
C VAL A 164 3.02 8.95 -14.83
N ASP A 165 4.29 9.06 -14.52
CA ASP A 165 4.82 8.91 -13.18
C ASP A 165 4.23 9.95 -12.22
N SER A 166 4.15 11.22 -12.64
CA SER A 166 3.52 12.27 -11.84
C SER A 166 2.05 12.01 -11.54
N VAL A 167 1.29 11.54 -12.52
CA VAL A 167 -0.11 11.15 -12.32
C VAL A 167 -0.22 10.01 -11.30
N LYS A 168 0.62 8.99 -11.41
CA LYS A 168 0.58 7.79 -10.55
C LYS A 168 1.21 8.01 -9.18
N ASN A 169 2.43 8.50 -9.14
CA ASN A 169 3.18 8.62 -7.89
C ASN A 169 2.93 9.91 -7.11
N SER A 170 2.38 10.94 -7.73
CA SER A 170 2.01 12.17 -7.02
C SER A 170 0.50 12.28 -6.81
N CYS A 171 -0.31 12.28 -7.87
CA CYS A 171 -1.76 12.45 -7.72
C CYS A 171 -2.42 11.20 -7.11
N GLN A 172 -2.23 10.03 -7.71
CA GLN A 172 -2.82 8.76 -7.24
C GLN A 172 -2.28 8.31 -5.88
N SER A 173 -1.15 8.81 -5.42
CA SER A 173 -0.62 8.49 -4.10
C SER A 173 -1.42 9.08 -2.94
N CYS A 174 -2.14 10.17 -3.19
CA CYS A 174 -2.97 10.87 -2.20
C CYS A 174 -4.46 10.70 -2.46
N HIS A 175 -4.86 10.58 -3.73
CA HIS A 175 -6.24 10.51 -4.18
C HIS A 175 -6.52 9.19 -4.90
N ALA A 176 -7.65 8.56 -4.61
CA ALA A 176 -8.17 7.46 -5.42
C ALA A 176 -8.75 8.04 -6.73
N LEU A 177 -7.87 8.36 -7.70
CA LEU A 177 -8.30 8.88 -9.00
C LEU A 177 -9.29 7.91 -9.66
N GLY A 178 -10.35 8.42 -10.27
CA GLY A 178 -11.41 7.60 -10.84
C GLY A 178 -12.50 7.18 -9.85
N SER A 179 -12.31 7.35 -8.54
CA SER A 179 -13.39 7.18 -7.57
C SER A 179 -14.49 8.23 -7.73
N HIS A 180 -15.66 7.99 -7.14
CA HIS A 180 -16.83 8.89 -7.24
C HIS A 180 -16.49 10.35 -6.91
N GLY A 181 -15.79 10.57 -5.78
CA GLY A 181 -15.45 11.91 -5.35
C GLY A 181 -14.36 12.57 -6.20
N MET A 182 -13.58 11.79 -6.96
CA MET A 182 -12.49 12.34 -7.78
C MET A 182 -12.91 12.58 -9.24
N ARG A 183 -13.69 11.67 -9.83
CA ARG A 183 -14.14 11.82 -11.23
C ARG A 183 -15.30 12.80 -11.42
N ARG A 184 -15.85 13.33 -10.32
CA ARG A 184 -16.92 14.33 -10.32
C ARG A 184 -16.42 15.61 -9.70
N VAL A 185 -16.45 16.70 -10.44
CA VAL A 185 -16.14 18.03 -9.89
C VAL A 185 -17.33 18.49 -9.07
N PRO A 186 -17.14 18.98 -7.82
CA PRO A 186 -18.24 19.56 -7.04
C PRO A 186 -18.96 20.68 -7.80
N LYS A 187 -20.29 20.68 -7.78
CA LYS A 187 -21.12 21.60 -8.57
C LYS A 187 -20.80 23.07 -8.30
N GLU A 188 -20.47 23.41 -7.07
CA GLU A 188 -20.11 24.76 -6.62
C GLU A 188 -18.79 25.26 -7.21
N PHE A 189 -17.95 24.39 -7.74
CA PHE A 189 -16.70 24.78 -8.40
C PHE A 189 -16.87 25.04 -9.90
N GLY A 190 -17.99 24.58 -10.46
CA GLY A 190 -18.24 24.64 -11.89
C GLY A 190 -17.45 23.61 -12.70
N PRO A 191 -17.74 23.49 -14.01
CA PRO A 191 -17.06 22.57 -14.92
C PRO A 191 -15.73 23.14 -15.45
N GLY A 192 -15.00 22.30 -16.16
CA GLY A 192 -13.86 22.68 -16.98
C GLY A 192 -12.63 23.12 -16.19
N LEU A 193 -11.75 23.85 -16.90
CA LEU A 193 -10.47 24.30 -16.35
C LEU A 193 -10.64 25.16 -15.10
N ALA A 194 -11.63 26.09 -15.07
CA ALA A 194 -11.89 26.91 -13.91
C ALA A 194 -12.31 26.11 -12.68
N GLY A 195 -13.15 25.10 -12.88
CA GLY A 195 -13.57 24.17 -11.81
C GLY A 195 -12.39 23.39 -11.22
N TRP A 196 -11.50 22.89 -12.05
CA TRP A 196 -10.30 22.21 -11.58
C TRP A 196 -9.29 23.15 -10.92
N ALA A 197 -9.06 24.34 -11.47
CA ALA A 197 -8.24 25.36 -10.83
C ALA A 197 -8.78 25.74 -9.44
N ARG A 198 -10.12 25.90 -9.32
CA ARG A 198 -10.79 26.12 -8.04
C ARG A 198 -10.63 24.95 -7.08
N ARG A 199 -10.76 23.70 -7.56
CA ARG A 199 -10.61 22.49 -6.77
C ARG A 199 -9.21 22.37 -6.15
N THR A 200 -8.17 22.65 -6.91
CA THR A 200 -6.78 22.56 -6.44
C THR A 200 -6.40 23.68 -5.47
N GLN A 201 -7.19 24.74 -5.37
CA GLN A 201 -7.02 25.82 -4.39
C GLN A 201 -7.73 25.55 -3.06
N SER A 202 -8.45 24.44 -2.92
CA SER A 202 -9.18 24.07 -1.71
C SER A 202 -8.49 22.95 -0.97
N GLY A 203 -8.68 22.90 0.37
CA GLY A 203 -8.08 21.87 1.22
C GLY A 203 -6.65 22.20 1.67
N GLN A 204 -6.18 21.43 2.63
CA GLN A 204 -4.94 21.74 3.35
C GLN A 204 -3.67 21.23 2.66
N ALA A 205 -3.78 20.31 1.70
CA ALA A 205 -2.66 19.81 0.89
C ALA A 205 -2.46 20.57 -0.44
N MET A 206 -3.08 21.72 -0.61
CA MET A 206 -3.05 22.49 -1.87
C MET A 206 -1.62 22.83 -2.34
N THR A 207 -0.68 23.09 -1.43
CA THR A 207 0.73 23.35 -1.78
C THR A 207 1.36 22.17 -2.51
N ASN A 208 1.12 20.94 -2.06
CA ASN A 208 1.62 19.75 -2.71
C ASN A 208 1.01 19.55 -4.11
N MET A 209 -0.29 19.84 -4.26
CA MET A 209 -0.94 19.83 -5.58
C MET A 209 -0.35 20.89 -6.51
N ALA A 210 -0.17 22.11 -6.03
CA ALA A 210 0.41 23.20 -6.81
C ALA A 210 1.84 22.89 -7.28
N LEU A 211 2.68 22.32 -6.41
CA LEU A 211 4.04 21.88 -6.77
C LEU A 211 4.04 20.80 -7.85
N THR A 212 3.20 19.79 -7.71
CA THR A 212 3.09 18.70 -8.71
C THR A 212 2.61 19.25 -10.05
N LEU A 213 1.55 20.05 -10.05
CA LEU A 213 1.02 20.66 -11.28
C LEU A 213 2.03 21.61 -11.94
N GLY A 214 2.77 22.40 -11.15
CA GLY A 214 3.84 23.26 -11.66
C GLY A 214 4.96 22.46 -12.33
N ASN A 215 5.34 21.33 -11.77
CA ASN A 215 6.33 20.42 -12.37
C ASN A 215 5.84 19.77 -13.67
N MET A 216 4.53 19.59 -13.84
CA MET A 216 3.93 19.05 -15.07
C MET A 216 3.69 20.13 -16.15
N GLY A 217 3.50 21.36 -15.75
CA GLY A 217 2.92 22.46 -16.52
C GLY A 217 1.46 22.65 -16.09
N ALA A 218 1.23 23.59 -15.17
CA ALA A 218 0.00 23.64 -14.37
C ALA A 218 -1.28 23.73 -15.21
N GLU A 219 -1.30 24.67 -16.19
CA GLU A 219 -2.48 24.86 -17.04
C GLU A 219 -2.75 23.63 -17.92
N ARG A 220 -1.71 23.05 -18.50
CA ARG A 220 -1.83 21.84 -19.35
C ARG A 220 -2.35 20.66 -18.52
N ALA A 221 -1.81 20.42 -17.34
CA ALA A 221 -2.26 19.33 -16.47
C ALA A 221 -3.71 19.51 -16.01
N LEU A 222 -4.08 20.73 -15.60
CA LEU A 222 -5.46 21.04 -15.22
C LEU A 222 -6.44 20.87 -16.39
N LYS A 223 -6.02 21.19 -17.62
CA LYS A 223 -6.83 20.99 -18.81
C LYS A 223 -7.11 19.51 -19.09
N GLU A 224 -6.10 18.64 -18.93
CA GLU A 224 -6.29 17.19 -19.11
C GLU A 224 -7.26 16.61 -18.06
N PHE A 225 -7.15 17.04 -16.81
CA PHE A 225 -8.09 16.65 -15.76
C PHE A 225 -9.50 17.18 -15.98
N ALA A 226 -9.63 18.43 -16.46
CA ALA A 226 -10.90 19.04 -16.78
C ALA A 226 -11.60 18.33 -17.94
N ASP A 227 -10.89 18.10 -19.06
CA ASP A 227 -11.40 17.35 -20.19
C ASP A 227 -11.89 15.96 -19.77
N TRP A 228 -11.10 15.24 -18.98
CA TRP A 228 -11.50 13.93 -18.47
C TRP A 228 -12.82 13.98 -17.71
N THR A 229 -12.93 14.87 -16.71
CA THR A 229 -14.15 14.94 -15.87
C THR A 229 -15.36 15.50 -16.62
N ASP A 230 -15.16 16.41 -17.57
CA ASP A 230 -16.24 16.93 -18.44
C ASP A 230 -16.77 15.83 -19.38
N ARG A 231 -15.90 15.00 -19.95
CA ARG A 231 -16.33 13.81 -20.75
C ARG A 231 -17.09 12.81 -19.90
N VAL A 232 -16.62 12.52 -18.68
CA VAL A 232 -17.33 11.64 -17.72
C VAL A 232 -18.70 12.24 -17.37
N ALA A 233 -18.78 13.56 -17.10
CA ALA A 233 -20.05 14.25 -16.83
C ALA A 233 -20.97 14.26 -18.06
N GLY A 234 -20.42 14.28 -19.26
CA GLY A 234 -21.12 14.13 -20.54
C GLY A 234 -21.59 12.73 -20.84
N GLY A 235 -21.30 11.75 -19.96
CA GLY A 235 -21.76 10.36 -20.09
C GLY A 235 -20.78 9.40 -20.76
N GLU A 236 -19.52 9.80 -20.99
CA GLU A 236 -18.49 8.88 -21.49
C GLU A 236 -18.19 7.83 -20.42
N LEU A 237 -18.17 6.57 -20.83
CA LEU A 237 -17.96 5.43 -19.96
C LEU A 237 -16.56 4.81 -20.18
N PRO A 238 -16.03 4.06 -19.19
CA PRO A 238 -14.81 3.31 -19.36
C PRO A 238 -14.87 2.39 -20.60
N PHE A 239 -13.82 2.41 -21.40
CA PHE A 239 -13.71 1.58 -22.64
C PHE A 239 -13.43 0.10 -22.36
N ALA A 240 -13.13 -0.25 -21.11
CA ALA A 240 -12.97 -1.62 -20.64
C ALA A 240 -13.85 -1.87 -19.42
N LYS A 241 -14.18 -3.13 -19.16
CA LYS A 241 -14.96 -3.56 -18.00
C LYS A 241 -14.21 -4.62 -17.20
N PRO A 242 -14.35 -4.66 -15.86
CA PRO A 242 -13.76 -5.71 -15.06
C PRO A 242 -14.49 -7.04 -15.23
N GLU A 243 -13.73 -8.13 -15.14
CA GLU A 243 -14.30 -9.48 -15.07
C GLU A 243 -14.73 -9.78 -13.64
N ARG A 244 -15.74 -10.64 -13.46
CA ARG A 244 -16.15 -11.14 -12.13
C ARG A 244 -15.05 -11.96 -11.46
N PRO A 245 -14.99 -11.99 -10.13
CA PRO A 245 -14.08 -12.84 -9.36
C PRO A 245 -14.05 -14.28 -9.81
N LYS A 246 -12.83 -14.84 -9.92
CA LYS A 246 -12.59 -16.23 -10.34
C LYS A 246 -11.40 -16.85 -9.60
N GLY A 247 -11.32 -18.17 -9.57
CA GLY A 247 -10.20 -18.88 -8.95
C GLY A 247 -10.02 -18.52 -7.48
N LEU A 248 -8.78 -18.28 -7.06
CA LEU A 248 -8.43 -17.96 -5.67
C LEU A 248 -9.12 -16.72 -5.11
N GLU A 249 -9.49 -15.76 -5.96
CA GLU A 249 -10.23 -14.56 -5.53
C GLU A 249 -11.57 -14.92 -4.85
N ARG A 250 -12.20 -16.02 -5.23
CA ARG A 250 -13.45 -16.48 -4.60
C ARG A 250 -13.24 -17.04 -3.19
N ASN A 251 -12.01 -17.36 -2.84
CA ASN A 251 -11.67 -17.87 -1.51
C ASN A 251 -11.43 -16.76 -0.49
N MET A 252 -11.53 -15.50 -0.90
CA MET A 252 -11.31 -14.36 0.00
C MET A 252 -12.41 -14.25 1.06
N VAL A 253 -11.96 -13.94 2.27
CA VAL A 253 -12.79 -13.41 3.35
C VAL A 253 -12.17 -12.09 3.78
N VAL A 254 -12.93 -11.01 3.71
CA VAL A 254 -12.46 -9.69 4.13
C VAL A 254 -13.31 -9.21 5.29
N SER A 255 -12.65 -8.87 6.40
CA SER A 255 -13.26 -8.16 7.53
C SER A 255 -12.80 -6.71 7.53
N MET A 256 -13.70 -5.79 7.83
CA MET A 256 -13.45 -4.35 7.79
C MET A 256 -14.00 -3.68 9.05
N TRP A 257 -13.26 -2.69 9.57
CA TRP A 257 -13.67 -1.86 10.70
C TRP A 257 -13.46 -0.38 10.37
N ASP A 258 -14.39 0.48 10.74
CA ASP A 258 -14.13 1.91 10.82
C ASP A 258 -13.09 2.16 11.92
N PHE A 259 -12.09 3.02 11.65
CA PHE A 259 -10.89 3.11 12.46
C PHE A 259 -10.60 4.50 13.01
N SER A 260 -11.15 5.56 12.42
CA SER A 260 -10.91 6.93 12.83
C SER A 260 -12.08 7.84 12.44
N THR A 261 -11.88 9.14 12.46
CA THR A 261 -12.89 10.13 12.03
C THR A 261 -12.81 10.42 10.55
N PRO A 262 -13.87 10.95 9.92
CA PRO A 262 -13.84 11.32 8.50
C PRO A 262 -12.82 12.42 8.13
N LYS A 263 -12.37 13.20 9.10
CA LYS A 263 -11.41 14.30 8.91
C LYS A 263 -9.97 13.84 8.85
N TYR A 264 -9.65 12.70 9.47
CA TYR A 264 -8.29 12.19 9.58
C TYR A 264 -8.00 11.16 8.52
N TYR A 265 -6.74 11.02 8.15
CA TYR A 265 -6.28 9.97 7.28
C TYR A 265 -5.14 9.21 7.92
N LEU A 266 -4.88 8.03 7.40
CA LEU A 266 -3.79 7.18 7.85
C LEU A 266 -2.82 7.01 6.68
N HIS A 267 -1.54 7.23 6.94
CA HIS A 267 -0.54 6.92 5.93
C HIS A 267 -0.22 5.43 5.95
N ASP A 268 0.13 4.91 7.11
CA ASP A 268 0.51 3.53 7.35
C ASP A 268 -0.14 3.00 8.62
N GLY A 269 0.14 1.73 8.96
CA GLY A 269 -0.19 1.11 10.21
C GLY A 269 0.48 -0.23 10.37
N ILE A 270 0.40 -0.79 11.58
CA ILE A 270 1.10 -2.01 11.94
C ILE A 270 0.25 -2.91 12.82
N SER A 271 0.28 -4.21 12.56
CA SER A 271 -0.44 -5.23 13.33
C SER A 271 0.51 -6.21 14.04
N SER A 272 1.75 -6.36 13.55
CA SER A 272 2.70 -7.38 14.00
C SER A 272 4.15 -6.95 13.71
N ASP A 273 5.13 -7.71 14.21
CA ASP A 273 6.50 -7.66 13.70
C ASP A 273 6.55 -8.33 12.31
N ARG A 274 7.03 -7.61 11.31
CA ARG A 274 7.07 -8.09 9.92
C ARG A 274 7.95 -9.32 9.72
N ASP A 275 8.91 -9.54 10.60
CA ASP A 275 9.81 -10.70 10.59
C ASP A 275 9.46 -11.78 11.62
N ASN A 276 8.43 -11.53 12.44
CA ASN A 276 7.82 -12.51 13.32
C ASN A 276 6.31 -12.29 13.44
N PRO A 277 5.52 -12.83 12.52
CA PRO A 277 4.09 -12.55 12.45
C PRO A 277 3.26 -13.08 13.64
N ARG A 278 3.90 -13.70 14.62
CA ARG A 278 3.25 -14.14 15.88
C ARG A 278 3.33 -13.08 17.00
N VAL A 279 4.15 -12.06 16.82
CA VAL A 279 4.17 -10.93 17.75
C VAL A 279 2.84 -10.20 17.69
N ASN A 280 2.31 -9.81 18.86
CA ASN A 280 1.03 -9.13 18.99
C ASN A 280 -0.19 -9.94 18.50
N ALA A 281 -0.14 -11.29 18.62
CA ALA A 281 -1.27 -12.16 18.28
C ALA A 281 -2.54 -11.72 19.01
N ASN A 282 -3.66 -11.55 18.28
CA ASN A 282 -4.93 -11.00 18.76
C ASN A 282 -4.84 -9.57 19.36
N GLY A 283 -3.70 -8.92 19.26
CA GLY A 283 -3.49 -7.60 19.83
C GLY A 283 -4.00 -6.46 18.95
N PRO A 284 -3.87 -5.21 19.45
CA PRO A 284 -4.33 -4.03 18.74
C PRO A 284 -3.56 -3.74 17.44
N ILE A 285 -4.22 -3.03 16.52
CA ILE A 285 -3.62 -2.47 15.31
C ILE A 285 -3.43 -0.97 15.52
N TYR A 286 -2.25 -0.44 15.16
CA TYR A 286 -1.87 0.95 15.33
C TYR A 286 -1.77 1.66 13.99
N GLY A 287 -2.40 2.84 13.84
CA GLY A 287 -2.34 3.67 12.63
C GLY A 287 -1.31 4.78 12.73
N ALA A 288 -0.90 5.32 11.59
CA ALA A 288 0.00 6.47 11.49
C ALA A 288 -0.73 7.65 10.83
N PRO A 289 -1.29 8.59 11.61
CA PRO A 289 -2.14 9.67 11.13
C PRO A 289 -1.30 10.90 10.69
N GLU A 290 -0.51 10.73 9.65
CA GLU A 290 0.37 11.79 9.13
C GLU A 290 -0.38 13.13 8.98
N GLU A 291 0.21 14.22 9.41
CA GLU A 291 -0.29 15.60 9.33
C GLU A 291 -1.68 15.83 9.95
N SER A 292 -2.56 14.83 9.92
CA SER A 292 -3.97 15.04 10.23
C SER A 292 -4.27 15.25 11.71
N THR A 293 -3.54 14.58 12.60
CA THR A 293 -3.74 14.68 14.05
C THR A 293 -2.58 14.07 14.84
N ASP A 294 -2.47 14.41 16.13
CA ASP A 294 -1.57 13.73 17.07
C ASP A 294 -2.23 12.53 17.79
N LEU A 295 -3.47 12.20 17.42
CA LEU A 295 -4.21 11.05 17.96
C LEU A 295 -3.99 9.82 17.08
N ILE A 296 -3.12 8.93 17.50
CA ILE A 296 -2.87 7.64 16.84
C ILE A 296 -4.10 6.75 17.03
N PRO A 297 -4.78 6.34 15.96
CA PRO A 297 -5.90 5.42 16.10
C PRO A 297 -5.41 4.02 16.46
N VAL A 298 -6.16 3.34 17.32
CA VAL A 298 -5.89 1.99 17.81
C VAL A 298 -7.15 1.15 17.68
N LEU A 299 -7.11 0.05 16.91
CA LEU A 299 -8.20 -0.90 16.79
C LEU A 299 -7.90 -2.15 17.65
N ASP A 300 -8.81 -2.48 18.55
CA ASP A 300 -8.89 -3.82 19.15
C ASP A 300 -9.82 -4.68 18.27
N PRO A 301 -9.29 -5.62 17.47
CA PRO A 301 -10.10 -6.40 16.55
C PRO A 301 -10.92 -7.49 17.25
N VAL A 302 -10.57 -7.87 18.48
CA VAL A 302 -11.28 -8.88 19.27
C VAL A 302 -12.52 -8.26 19.92
N ARG A 303 -12.37 -7.03 20.45
CA ARG A 303 -13.48 -6.28 21.07
C ARG A 303 -14.25 -5.42 20.08
N HIS A 304 -13.81 -5.35 18.82
CA HIS A 304 -14.35 -4.46 17.79
C HIS A 304 -14.40 -2.99 18.24
N THR A 305 -13.36 -2.52 18.93
CA THR A 305 -13.33 -1.18 19.53
C THR A 305 -12.22 -0.37 18.90
N ALA A 306 -12.55 0.80 18.37
CA ALA A 306 -11.59 1.78 17.88
C ALA A 306 -11.42 2.89 18.93
N THR A 307 -10.18 3.13 19.34
CA THR A 307 -9.78 4.17 20.31
C THR A 307 -8.62 4.99 19.73
N SER A 308 -8.03 5.86 20.53
CA SER A 308 -6.81 6.58 20.15
C SER A 308 -5.89 6.81 21.35
N ILE A 309 -4.59 6.90 21.06
CA ILE A 309 -3.58 7.32 22.01
C ILE A 309 -2.93 8.60 21.50
N ARG A 310 -2.65 9.55 22.39
CA ARG A 310 -1.99 10.81 22.00
C ARG A 310 -0.48 10.62 21.94
N HIS A 311 0.11 11.04 20.81
CA HIS A 311 1.55 11.11 20.66
C HIS A 311 2.08 12.38 21.32
N PRO A 312 3.03 12.31 22.26
CA PRO A 312 3.71 13.47 22.82
C PRO A 312 4.88 13.89 21.91
N TYR A 313 5.02 15.16 21.64
CA TYR A 313 6.21 15.74 21.02
C TYR A 313 7.01 16.51 22.07
N ARG A 314 8.34 16.64 21.88
CA ARG A 314 9.25 17.19 22.89
C ARG A 314 9.18 18.71 23.00
N ASP A 315 9.20 19.37 21.86
CA ASP A 315 9.29 20.82 21.79
C ASP A 315 7.89 21.42 21.55
N PRO A 316 7.36 22.24 22.46
CA PRO A 316 6.07 22.89 22.30
C PRO A 316 6.01 23.82 21.08
N ASN A 317 7.17 24.25 20.55
CA ASN A 317 7.24 25.03 19.32
C ASN A 317 7.20 24.17 18.05
N THR A 318 6.99 22.86 18.14
CA THR A 318 6.80 21.99 16.99
C THR A 318 5.62 22.49 16.16
N PRO A 319 5.83 22.85 14.88
CA PRO A 319 4.77 23.50 14.09
C PRO A 319 3.64 22.51 13.82
N SER A 320 2.41 23.00 13.93
CA SER A 320 1.22 22.27 13.51
C SER A 320 1.13 22.15 11.98
N SER A 321 0.44 21.15 11.52
CA SER A 321 -0.01 21.01 10.11
C SER A 321 -1.22 21.89 9.81
N LEU A 322 -1.73 22.62 10.78
CA LEU A 322 -2.87 23.51 10.61
C LEU A 322 -2.58 24.53 9.51
N SER A 323 -3.39 24.50 8.48
CA SER A 323 -3.34 25.41 7.37
C SER A 323 -4.75 25.75 6.94
N LEU A 324 -5.03 27.02 6.77
CA LEU A 324 -6.29 27.44 6.19
C LEU A 324 -6.22 27.25 4.67
N PRO A 325 -7.27 26.66 4.08
CA PRO A 325 -7.33 26.56 2.63
C PRO A 325 -7.41 27.97 2.01
N MET A 326 -6.76 28.16 0.87
CA MET A 326 -6.89 29.42 0.11
C MET A 326 -8.35 29.70 -0.27
N GLN A 327 -9.07 28.63 -0.61
CA GLN A 327 -10.49 28.65 -0.92
C GLN A 327 -11.21 27.55 -0.11
N PRO A 328 -12.49 27.75 0.27
CA PRO A 328 -13.25 26.74 1.01
C PRO A 328 -13.30 25.39 0.30
N SER A 329 -13.20 24.31 1.06
CA SER A 329 -13.38 22.94 0.55
C SER A 329 -14.86 22.67 0.27
N ALA A 330 -15.16 21.80 -0.70
CA ALA A 330 -16.52 21.36 -1.01
C ALA A 330 -17.17 20.53 0.13
N TYR A 331 -16.35 19.90 0.98
CA TYR A 331 -16.84 18.98 2.04
C TYR A 331 -16.83 19.62 3.43
N TRP A 332 -15.85 20.47 3.72
CA TRP A 332 -15.59 21.02 5.06
C TRP A 332 -15.69 22.56 5.10
N GLY A 333 -16.05 23.21 4.01
CA GLY A 333 -16.12 24.66 3.94
C GLY A 333 -14.77 25.32 4.27
N LYS A 334 -14.80 26.30 5.17
CA LYS A 334 -13.60 27.01 5.65
C LYS A 334 -12.91 26.31 6.82
N GLU A 335 -13.44 25.19 7.30
CA GLU A 335 -12.90 24.50 8.45
C GLU A 335 -11.56 23.82 8.11
N PRO A 336 -10.46 24.10 8.81
CA PRO A 336 -9.25 23.33 8.73
C PRO A 336 -9.47 22.01 9.47
N ILE A 337 -9.14 20.88 8.81
CA ILE A 337 -9.40 19.55 9.35
C ILE A 337 -8.15 18.85 9.87
N TRP A 338 -6.96 19.38 9.57
CA TRP A 338 -5.66 18.84 10.01
C TRP A 338 -4.94 19.81 10.92
N ASP A 339 -4.55 19.32 12.09
CA ASP A 339 -3.89 20.11 13.15
C ASP A 339 -2.72 19.37 13.81
N GLY A 340 -2.31 18.21 13.25
CA GLY A 340 -1.25 17.38 13.84
C GLY A 340 0.11 18.08 13.87
N HIS A 341 0.80 18.00 15.01
CA HIS A 341 2.18 18.47 15.19
C HIS A 341 3.17 17.34 14.89
N SER A 342 2.84 16.13 15.30
CA SER A 342 3.73 14.96 15.26
C SER A 342 3.97 14.41 13.85
N SER A 343 3.08 14.68 12.90
CA SER A 343 3.19 14.24 11.49
C SER A 343 3.69 12.79 11.36
N ILE A 344 3.01 11.85 12.03
CA ILE A 344 3.40 10.43 12.11
C ILE A 344 3.20 9.75 10.76
N HIS A 345 4.28 9.29 10.14
CA HIS A 345 4.23 8.79 8.77
C HIS A 345 4.19 7.27 8.67
N ASN A 346 5.07 6.60 9.40
CA ASN A 346 5.24 5.14 9.34
C ASN A 346 5.27 4.54 10.73
N ALA A 347 4.76 3.33 10.87
CA ALA A 347 4.78 2.54 12.09
C ALA A 347 5.45 1.20 11.83
N MET A 348 6.23 0.71 12.80
CA MET A 348 6.88 -0.60 12.78
C MET A 348 6.81 -1.22 14.17
N MET A 349 6.68 -2.55 14.26
CA MET A 349 6.66 -3.26 15.53
C MET A 349 7.95 -4.07 15.69
N ASP A 350 8.54 -4.04 16.88
CA ASP A 350 9.69 -4.88 17.19
C ASP A 350 9.29 -6.25 17.76
N GLY A 351 10.26 -7.16 17.88
CA GLY A 351 10.04 -8.49 18.45
C GLY A 351 9.56 -8.53 19.89
N GLY A 352 9.61 -7.42 20.63
CA GLY A 352 9.05 -7.24 21.98
C GLY A 352 7.60 -6.74 22.00
N GLY A 353 7.05 -6.41 20.85
CA GLY A 353 5.70 -5.87 20.69
C GLY A 353 5.61 -4.36 20.93
N ARG A 354 6.74 -3.64 20.98
CA ARG A 354 6.76 -2.17 21.05
C ARG A 354 6.56 -1.59 19.66
N VAL A 355 5.85 -0.46 19.61
CA VAL A 355 5.52 0.19 18.34
C VAL A 355 6.42 1.40 18.15
N TRP A 356 7.15 1.43 17.03
CA TRP A 356 8.09 2.47 16.66
C TRP A 356 7.50 3.30 15.54
N PHE A 357 7.59 4.63 15.66
CA PHE A 357 6.99 5.57 14.72
C PHE A 357 8.03 6.55 14.17
N SER A 358 7.93 6.86 12.89
CA SER A 358 8.55 8.07 12.37
C SER A 358 7.64 9.26 12.71
N ALA A 359 8.10 10.16 13.57
CA ALA A 359 7.28 11.23 14.10
C ALA A 359 8.09 12.52 14.31
N ARG A 360 7.47 13.67 14.12
CA ARG A 360 8.09 14.94 14.42
C ARG A 360 8.07 15.19 15.93
N LEU A 361 9.25 15.45 16.49
CA LEU A 361 9.42 15.75 17.93
C LEU A 361 9.67 17.23 18.22
N ARG A 362 10.15 17.97 17.22
CA ARG A 362 10.62 19.35 17.33
C ARG A 362 10.61 20.07 15.98
N PRO A 363 10.85 21.39 15.93
CA PRO A 363 11.04 22.13 14.67
C PRO A 363 12.24 21.62 13.85
N ILE A 364 12.17 21.78 12.52
CA ILE A 364 13.20 21.29 11.59
C ILE A 364 14.61 21.76 11.94
N GLY A 365 14.79 23.04 12.25
CA GLY A 365 16.11 23.67 12.51
C GLY A 365 16.71 23.38 13.88
N ALA A 366 16.05 22.58 14.72
CA ALA A 366 16.44 22.37 16.11
C ALA A 366 17.26 21.08 16.34
N ASN A 367 18.09 20.68 15.38
CA ASN A 367 18.98 19.51 15.55
C ASN A 367 19.89 19.67 16.77
N PRO A 368 20.08 18.61 17.59
CA PRO A 368 21.06 18.60 18.67
C PRO A 368 22.48 18.92 18.22
N ALA A 369 23.32 19.43 19.15
CA ALA A 369 24.70 19.81 18.83
C ALA A 369 25.53 18.64 18.29
N TYR A 370 25.31 17.42 18.79
CA TYR A 370 26.04 16.22 18.32
C TYR A 370 25.76 15.85 16.86
N CYS A 371 24.74 16.43 16.23
CA CYS A 371 24.43 16.21 14.81
C CYS A 371 25.23 17.12 13.87
N LYS A 372 25.71 18.25 14.37
CA LYS A 372 26.15 19.40 13.57
C LYS A 372 27.64 19.37 13.27
N LYS A 373 28.03 20.25 12.34
CA LYS A 373 29.46 20.45 12.02
C LYS A 373 30.26 20.81 13.27
N GLY A 374 31.41 20.15 13.44
CA GLY A 374 32.29 20.33 14.59
C GLY A 374 32.00 19.40 15.77
N SER A 375 31.00 18.54 15.67
CA SER A 375 30.72 17.48 16.64
C SER A 375 31.73 16.34 16.57
N ASP A 376 31.98 15.68 17.71
CA ASP A 376 32.80 14.47 17.79
C ASP A 376 32.05 13.19 17.37
N HIS A 377 30.76 13.27 17.09
CA HIS A 377 29.96 12.13 16.63
C HIS A 377 30.51 11.58 15.31
N PRO A 378 30.78 10.25 15.17
CA PRO A 378 31.43 9.69 14.00
C PRO A 378 30.74 10.06 12.68
N SER A 379 29.40 9.94 12.61
CA SER A 379 28.63 10.29 11.43
C SER A 379 28.64 11.80 11.12
N ALA A 380 28.67 12.66 12.14
CA ALA A 380 28.71 14.11 11.95
C ALA A 380 30.06 14.60 11.39
N LYS A 381 31.17 13.90 11.71
CA LYS A 381 32.48 14.18 11.12
C LYS A 381 32.48 13.99 9.62
N VAL A 382 31.71 13.03 9.12
CA VAL A 382 31.63 12.67 7.69
C VAL A 382 30.51 13.43 6.98
N ALA A 383 29.33 13.51 7.58
CA ALA A 383 28.14 14.08 6.98
C ALA A 383 27.29 14.81 8.04
N PRO A 384 27.71 16.00 8.49
CA PRO A 384 26.97 16.76 9.48
C PRO A 384 25.55 17.06 9.03
N GLN A 385 24.57 17.05 9.97
CA GLN A 385 23.17 17.27 9.70
C GLN A 385 22.67 18.47 10.53
N GLU A 386 22.40 19.57 9.86
CA GLU A 386 21.91 20.78 10.51
C GLU A 386 20.41 20.74 10.80
N ASN A 387 19.67 19.97 10.00
CA ASN A 387 18.22 19.90 10.02
C ASN A 387 17.74 18.45 9.92
N SER A 388 16.57 18.17 10.53
CA SER A 388 15.82 16.93 10.26
C SER A 388 14.32 17.15 10.46
N PHE A 389 13.49 16.49 9.67
CA PHE A 389 12.04 16.73 9.67
C PHE A 389 11.29 15.85 10.66
N ARG A 390 11.48 14.53 10.59
CA ARG A 390 10.93 13.56 11.54
C ARG A 390 12.04 12.84 12.25
N GLN A 391 11.77 12.41 13.46
CA GLN A 391 12.63 11.64 14.34
C GLN A 391 11.96 10.30 14.64
N VAL A 392 12.36 9.61 15.71
CA VAL A 392 11.78 8.32 16.12
C VAL A 392 11.14 8.40 17.48
N SER A 393 9.92 7.86 17.60
CA SER A 393 9.21 7.63 18.85
C SER A 393 8.93 6.16 19.02
N MET A 394 8.95 5.66 20.24
CA MET A 394 8.59 4.30 20.61
C MET A 394 7.50 4.33 21.68
N TYR A 395 6.45 3.55 21.45
CA TYR A 395 5.38 3.30 22.41
C TYR A 395 5.46 1.85 22.90
N ASP A 396 5.47 1.67 24.20
CA ASP A 396 5.37 0.35 24.81
C ASP A 396 3.92 0.08 25.26
N PRO A 397 3.17 -0.78 24.56
CA PRO A 397 1.78 -1.07 24.94
C PRO A 397 1.62 -1.74 26.30
N LYS A 398 2.64 -2.42 26.81
CA LYS A 398 2.61 -3.11 28.12
C LYS A 398 2.66 -2.13 29.27
N THR A 399 3.34 -1.01 29.10
CA THR A 399 3.55 -0.01 30.16
C THR A 399 2.80 1.30 29.89
N GLY A 400 2.31 1.51 28.67
CA GLY A 400 1.72 2.76 28.23
C GLY A 400 2.72 3.92 28.10
N LYS A 401 4.03 3.64 28.12
CA LYS A 401 5.08 4.67 28.12
C LYS A 401 5.59 4.98 26.73
N TRP A 402 5.97 6.23 26.55
CA TRP A 402 6.67 6.73 25.38
C TRP A 402 8.15 6.92 25.64
N SER A 403 8.97 6.64 24.62
CA SER A 403 10.38 7.01 24.55
C SER A 403 10.66 7.64 23.19
N HIS A 404 11.62 8.56 23.15
CA HIS A 404 11.94 9.32 21.94
C HIS A 404 13.43 9.27 21.66
N ILE A 405 13.78 9.28 20.38
CA ILE A 405 15.15 9.43 19.90
C ILE A 405 15.19 10.63 18.97
N ASP A 406 15.92 11.67 19.37
CA ASP A 406 16.11 12.86 18.57
C ASP A 406 17.15 12.59 17.47
N THR A 407 16.68 12.05 16.34
CA THR A 407 17.58 11.67 15.24
C THR A 407 18.13 12.88 14.51
N CYS A 408 19.39 12.79 14.14
CA CYS A 408 20.11 13.81 13.36
C CYS A 408 19.61 13.90 11.91
N PHE A 409 19.06 12.83 11.40
CA PHE A 409 18.56 12.67 10.03
C PHE A 409 17.04 12.59 10.04
N SER A 410 16.42 13.01 8.93
CA SER A 410 14.97 12.87 8.76
C SER A 410 14.58 11.40 8.64
N VAL A 411 13.54 10.99 9.37
CA VAL A 411 13.04 9.63 9.32
C VAL A 411 11.75 9.60 8.51
N HIS A 412 11.70 8.74 7.48
CA HIS A 412 10.51 8.55 6.65
C HIS A 412 9.92 7.16 6.86
N HIS A 413 10.63 6.09 6.49
CA HIS A 413 10.25 4.72 6.79
C HIS A 413 11.27 4.05 7.70
N LEU A 414 10.81 3.00 8.36
CA LEU A 414 11.52 2.22 9.36
C LEU A 414 11.52 0.74 8.98
N TYR A 415 12.61 0.02 9.24
CA TYR A 415 12.64 -1.43 9.17
C TYR A 415 13.72 -2.02 10.09
N PHE A 416 13.38 -3.08 10.82
CA PHE A 416 14.32 -3.77 11.70
C PHE A 416 15.18 -4.76 10.95
N ALA A 417 16.50 -4.73 11.20
CA ALA A 417 17.40 -5.81 10.85
C ALA A 417 17.36 -6.91 11.93
N LYS A 418 17.63 -8.15 11.53
CA LYS A 418 17.73 -9.31 12.44
C LYS A 418 19.17 -9.51 12.93
N ASP A 419 19.83 -8.43 13.33
CA ASP A 419 21.17 -8.44 13.88
C ASP A 419 21.19 -8.43 15.42
N ALA A 420 22.38 -8.56 16.01
CA ALA A 420 22.56 -8.60 17.46
C ALA A 420 22.15 -7.29 18.20
N ASN A 421 22.06 -6.18 17.46
CA ASN A 421 21.71 -4.87 17.94
C ASN A 421 20.21 -4.56 17.77
N ASN A 422 19.47 -5.42 17.09
CA ASN A 422 18.11 -5.15 16.63
C ASN A 422 18.06 -3.77 15.94
N THR A 423 18.95 -3.58 14.96
CA THR A 423 19.16 -2.29 14.31
C THR A 423 17.91 -1.86 13.55
N LEU A 424 17.40 -0.67 13.88
CA LEU A 424 16.31 -0.03 13.15
C LEU A 424 16.91 0.86 12.06
N TRP A 425 16.86 0.40 10.82
CA TRP A 425 17.25 1.19 9.67
C TRP A 425 16.14 2.15 9.26
N THR A 426 16.56 3.33 8.79
CA THR A 426 15.61 4.39 8.42
C THR A 426 15.91 4.91 7.03
N SER A 427 14.88 5.12 6.26
CA SER A 427 14.99 5.94 5.07
C SER A 427 15.01 7.41 5.46
N ALA A 428 15.81 8.23 4.77
CA ALA A 428 15.87 9.66 5.00
C ALA A 428 15.35 10.40 3.75
N GLY A 429 14.42 11.30 3.97
CA GLY A 429 13.90 12.22 2.97
C GLY A 429 14.43 13.64 3.15
N PRO A 430 13.95 14.61 2.36
CA PRO A 430 14.29 16.02 2.58
C PRO A 430 14.07 16.46 4.05
N PRO A 431 14.92 17.34 4.58
CA PRO A 431 16.04 18.00 3.92
C PRO A 431 17.36 17.20 3.85
N ASN A 432 17.39 15.96 4.33
CA ASN A 432 18.61 15.14 4.48
C ASN A 432 18.84 14.18 3.30
N SER A 433 18.58 14.60 2.08
CA SER A 433 18.82 13.75 0.89
C SER A 433 20.26 13.23 0.83
N GLY A 434 20.42 11.97 0.38
CA GLY A 434 21.71 11.34 0.20
C GLY A 434 22.36 10.79 1.46
N VAL A 435 21.57 10.52 2.53
CA VAL A 435 22.02 9.78 3.71
C VAL A 435 21.04 8.65 4.05
N VAL A 436 21.54 7.62 4.73
CA VAL A 436 20.76 6.54 5.34
C VAL A 436 21.10 6.50 6.82
N GLY A 437 20.09 6.41 7.68
CA GLY A 437 20.27 6.40 9.12
C GLY A 437 19.97 5.05 9.76
N TRP A 438 20.50 4.83 10.95
CA TRP A 438 20.19 3.65 11.76
C TRP A 438 20.17 3.98 13.25
N ILE A 439 19.52 3.12 14.00
CA ILE A 439 19.45 3.14 15.46
C ILE A 439 19.78 1.75 15.99
N ASN A 440 20.77 1.66 16.88
CA ASN A 440 20.98 0.48 17.71
C ASN A 440 19.92 0.49 18.83
N THR A 441 18.78 -0.16 18.59
CA THR A 441 17.66 -0.10 19.52
C THR A 441 17.94 -0.84 20.81
N LYS A 442 18.80 -1.86 20.82
CA LYS A 442 19.23 -2.54 22.04
C LYS A 442 20.00 -1.58 22.95
N MET A 443 21.00 -0.90 22.41
CA MET A 443 21.78 0.10 23.19
C MET A 443 20.85 1.20 23.72
N PHE A 444 19.94 1.72 22.91
CA PHE A 444 19.00 2.75 23.35
C PHE A 444 18.13 2.27 24.52
N LEU A 445 17.58 1.07 24.42
CA LEU A 445 16.70 0.51 25.46
C LEU A 445 17.46 0.22 26.78
N GLU A 446 18.74 -0.11 26.69
CA GLU A 446 19.60 -0.37 27.84
C GLU A 446 20.14 0.91 28.52
N THR A 447 20.45 1.93 27.73
CA THR A 447 21.20 3.10 28.22
C THR A 447 20.43 4.42 28.20
N GLY A 448 19.44 4.54 27.30
CA GLY A 448 18.77 5.81 27.01
C GLY A 448 19.63 6.85 26.28
N ASP A 449 20.87 6.47 25.85
CA ASP A 449 21.81 7.41 25.19
C ASP A 449 21.45 7.55 23.69
N GLU A 450 20.73 8.62 23.38
CA GLU A 450 20.25 8.89 22.02
C GLU A 450 21.40 9.13 21.04
N ALA A 451 22.46 9.82 21.46
CA ALA A 451 23.58 10.15 20.58
C ALA A 451 24.38 8.91 20.20
N LYS A 452 24.72 8.04 21.17
CA LYS A 452 25.50 6.83 20.90
C LYS A 452 24.72 5.74 20.19
N SER A 453 23.39 5.75 20.35
CA SER A 453 22.53 4.72 19.78
C SER A 453 22.22 4.95 18.30
N GLN A 454 22.57 6.07 17.72
CA GLN A 454 22.26 6.39 16.33
C GLN A 454 23.51 6.64 15.49
N GLY A 455 23.35 6.46 14.19
CA GLY A 455 24.35 6.83 13.21
C GLY A 455 23.70 7.02 11.83
N TRP A 456 24.47 7.59 10.93
CA TRP A 456 24.07 7.78 9.53
C TRP A 456 25.29 7.80 8.62
N THR A 457 25.07 7.50 7.35
CA THR A 457 26.11 7.48 6.32
C THR A 457 25.62 8.15 5.05
N PRO A 458 26.47 8.90 4.34
CA PRO A 458 26.18 9.30 2.98
C PRO A 458 26.12 8.07 2.06
N ILE A 459 25.31 8.17 1.01
CA ILE A 459 25.21 7.14 -0.04
C ILE A 459 26.34 7.41 -1.04
N ILE A 460 27.38 6.58 -1.02
CA ILE A 460 28.56 6.72 -1.87
C ILE A 460 28.62 5.52 -2.82
N LEU A 461 28.67 5.82 -4.11
CA LEU A 461 28.74 4.83 -5.17
C LEU A 461 30.22 4.51 -5.49
N ASP A 462 30.60 3.25 -5.37
CA ASP A 462 31.92 2.76 -5.79
C ASP A 462 32.06 2.90 -7.31
N SER A 463 32.43 4.11 -7.75
CA SER A 463 32.43 4.45 -9.16
C SER A 463 33.73 4.10 -9.87
N ASN A 464 34.81 3.83 -9.13
CA ASN A 464 36.10 3.35 -9.68
C ASN A 464 36.26 1.82 -9.61
N GLY A 465 35.44 1.12 -8.79
CA GLY A 465 35.43 -0.34 -8.69
C GLY A 465 36.53 -0.93 -7.81
N ASN A 466 37.14 -0.13 -6.93
CA ASN A 466 38.24 -0.59 -6.09
C ASN A 466 37.76 -1.24 -4.75
N GLY A 467 36.47 -1.21 -4.44
CA GLY A 467 35.89 -1.77 -3.22
C GLY A 467 36.22 -0.98 -1.95
N ARG A 468 36.70 0.24 -2.07
CA ARG A 468 37.03 1.14 -0.96
C ARG A 468 36.48 2.51 -1.24
N ARG A 469 35.94 3.15 -0.22
CA ARG A 469 35.46 4.53 -0.32
C ARG A 469 36.62 5.51 -0.38
N ASP A 470 36.69 6.31 -1.44
CA ASP A 470 37.70 7.33 -1.67
C ASP A 470 37.15 8.61 -2.35
N GLU A 471 38.02 9.58 -2.62
CA GLU A 471 37.63 10.88 -3.18
C GLU A 471 37.12 10.81 -4.64
N SER A 472 37.44 9.73 -5.37
CA SER A 472 36.97 9.54 -6.75
C SER A 472 35.52 9.00 -6.82
N ASP A 473 34.97 8.56 -5.70
CA ASP A 473 33.63 8.00 -5.62
C ASP A 473 32.56 9.07 -5.68
N LYS A 474 31.41 8.70 -6.26
CA LYS A 474 30.30 9.61 -6.48
C LYS A 474 29.28 9.54 -5.36
N ARG A 475 28.96 10.68 -4.79
CA ARG A 475 27.83 10.78 -3.85
C ARG A 475 26.50 10.76 -4.60
N VAL A 476 25.61 9.89 -4.15
CA VAL A 476 24.22 9.83 -4.60
C VAL A 476 23.38 10.76 -3.70
N MET A 477 22.76 11.76 -4.30
CA MET A 477 21.96 12.76 -3.56
C MET A 477 20.48 12.39 -3.45
N ALA A 478 20.07 11.22 -3.95
CA ALA A 478 18.70 10.73 -3.77
C ALA A 478 18.51 10.21 -2.34
N GLY A 479 17.33 10.42 -1.78
CA GLY A 479 16.90 9.76 -0.54
C GLY A 479 16.38 8.35 -0.81
N PHE A 480 16.51 7.46 0.16
CA PHE A 480 15.72 6.24 0.18
C PHE A 480 14.26 6.60 0.47
N TYR A 481 13.34 6.08 -0.33
CA TYR A 481 11.92 6.16 0.03
C TYR A 481 11.58 5.03 1.02
N GLY A 482 11.65 3.78 0.61
CA GLY A 482 11.62 2.62 1.50
C GLY A 482 13.04 2.22 1.92
N VAL A 483 13.13 1.47 2.99
CA VAL A 483 14.37 0.90 3.52
C VAL A 483 14.12 -0.55 3.87
N MET A 484 15.05 -1.43 3.45
CA MET A 484 14.92 -2.87 3.64
C MET A 484 16.29 -3.48 3.97
N PRO A 485 16.54 -3.86 5.21
CA PRO A 485 17.67 -4.71 5.56
C PRO A 485 17.54 -6.08 4.89
N SER A 486 18.62 -6.55 4.30
CA SER A 486 18.63 -7.83 3.62
C SER A 486 18.56 -8.99 4.63
N PRO A 487 17.71 -10.02 4.37
CA PRO A 487 17.68 -11.21 5.22
C PRO A 487 18.82 -12.19 4.94
N VAL A 488 19.65 -11.94 3.91
CA VAL A 488 20.68 -12.89 3.46
C VAL A 488 22.11 -12.37 3.62
N ASP A 489 22.28 -11.07 3.79
CA ASP A 489 23.56 -10.41 4.03
C ASP A 489 23.36 -9.12 4.83
N ASP A 490 24.45 -8.42 5.17
CA ASP A 490 24.40 -7.19 5.96
C ASP A 490 24.04 -5.95 5.13
N SER A 491 23.62 -6.10 3.87
CA SER A 491 23.25 -4.97 3.03
C SER A 491 21.89 -4.40 3.36
N VAL A 492 21.74 -3.11 3.07
CA VAL A 492 20.46 -2.39 3.22
C VAL A 492 20.03 -1.88 1.85
N TRP A 493 18.79 -2.21 1.49
CA TRP A 493 18.25 -1.87 0.18
C TRP A 493 17.22 -0.75 0.30
N GLY A 494 17.15 0.08 -0.71
CA GLY A 494 16.16 1.13 -0.81
C GLY A 494 15.94 1.50 -2.26
N GLN A 495 14.95 2.32 -2.52
CA GLN A 495 14.80 2.93 -3.82
C GLN A 495 15.02 4.43 -3.74
N ALA A 496 15.82 4.92 -4.67
CA ALA A 496 15.89 6.32 -4.95
C ALA A 496 14.59 6.69 -5.65
N MET A 497 13.83 7.52 -4.99
CA MET A 497 12.69 8.15 -5.57
C MET A 497 12.85 9.64 -5.39
N ASP A 498 12.89 10.35 -6.50
CA ASP A 498 12.52 11.73 -6.46
C ASP A 498 11.00 11.77 -6.42
N VAL A 499 10.48 11.89 -5.20
CA VAL A 499 9.03 12.07 -5.03
C VAL A 499 8.63 13.25 -5.87
N GLY A 500 7.66 13.11 -6.76
CA GLY A 500 7.22 14.07 -7.76
C GLY A 500 7.00 15.52 -7.35
N PHE A 501 7.62 15.91 -6.25
CA PHE A 501 7.62 17.26 -5.73
C PHE A 501 8.89 18.05 -6.07
N SER A 502 10.01 17.42 -6.46
CA SER A 502 11.26 18.15 -6.58
C SER A 502 12.13 17.89 -7.83
N ARG A 503 12.13 16.72 -8.42
CA ARG A 503 12.95 16.41 -9.60
C ARG A 503 12.32 15.36 -10.51
N MET A 504 11.94 15.78 -11.71
CA MET A 504 11.32 14.93 -12.74
C MET A 504 12.29 14.63 -13.90
N ASP A 505 13.57 14.84 -13.69
CA ASP A 505 14.60 14.69 -14.71
C ASP A 505 15.51 13.47 -14.50
N GLN A 506 15.28 12.71 -13.42
CA GLN A 506 16.08 11.52 -13.11
C GLN A 506 15.20 10.28 -12.92
N PRO A 507 15.62 9.13 -13.49
CA PRO A 507 14.94 7.88 -13.28
C PRO A 507 15.05 7.42 -11.80
N GLY A 508 13.98 6.84 -11.25
CA GLY A 508 14.08 6.09 -10.01
C GLY A 508 14.92 4.83 -10.21
N TYR A 509 15.60 4.37 -9.20
CA TYR A 509 16.43 3.17 -9.23
C TYR A 509 16.46 2.49 -7.86
N VAL A 510 16.81 1.23 -7.85
CA VAL A 510 17.06 0.49 -6.62
C VAL A 510 18.51 0.71 -6.18
N ILE A 511 18.70 0.94 -4.89
CA ILE A 511 20.03 1.13 -4.28
C ILE A 511 20.27 -0.03 -3.32
N ARG A 512 21.46 -0.61 -3.40
CA ARG A 512 22.01 -1.50 -2.38
C ARG A 512 23.12 -0.76 -1.65
N LEU A 513 23.05 -0.67 -0.33
CA LEU A 513 24.09 -0.11 0.53
C LEU A 513 24.74 -1.26 1.30
N VAL A 514 26.05 -1.36 1.23
CA VAL A 514 26.87 -2.25 2.06
C VAL A 514 27.51 -1.42 3.16
N PRO A 515 27.08 -1.55 4.42
CA PRO A 515 27.54 -0.68 5.50
C PRO A 515 29.05 -0.82 5.79
N GLY A 516 29.58 -2.04 5.76
CA GLY A 516 30.95 -2.32 6.18
C GLY A 516 31.09 -2.27 7.72
N SER A 517 32.35 -2.29 8.20
CA SER A 517 32.64 -2.36 9.65
C SER A 517 32.43 -1.04 10.40
N ASN A 518 32.53 0.09 9.71
CA ASN A 518 32.26 1.43 10.24
C ASN A 518 31.39 2.20 9.23
N PRO A 519 30.04 2.04 9.28
CA PRO A 519 29.18 2.49 8.20
C PRO A 519 29.31 3.97 7.84
N SER A 520 29.58 4.86 8.80
CA SER A 520 29.77 6.28 8.51
C SER A 520 30.94 6.57 7.54
N GLU A 521 31.98 5.73 7.55
CA GLU A 521 33.20 5.89 6.79
C GLU A 521 33.37 4.87 5.66
N THR A 522 32.83 3.65 5.82
CA THR A 522 33.11 2.52 4.91
C THR A 522 31.96 2.17 3.97
N ALA A 523 30.74 2.69 4.21
CA ALA A 523 29.59 2.31 3.43
C ALA A 523 29.74 2.66 1.94
N LEU A 524 29.48 1.66 1.09
CA LEU A 524 29.45 1.79 -0.37
C LEU A 524 28.12 1.34 -0.93
N ALA A 525 27.71 1.96 -2.03
CA ALA A 525 26.43 1.69 -2.68
C ALA A 525 26.61 1.16 -4.11
N GLU A 526 25.60 0.42 -4.53
CA GLU A 526 25.35 -0.01 -5.91
C GLU A 526 23.97 0.52 -6.34
N ILE A 527 23.79 0.80 -7.62
CA ILE A 527 22.50 1.23 -8.17
C ILE A 527 22.08 0.34 -9.32
N TYR A 528 20.75 0.12 -9.45
CA TYR A 528 20.14 -0.75 -10.46
C TYR A 528 18.89 -0.09 -11.04
N LEU A 529 18.93 0.21 -12.34
CA LEU A 529 17.79 0.75 -13.07
C LEU A 529 16.95 -0.40 -13.64
N PRO A 530 15.61 -0.27 -13.59
CA PRO A 530 14.74 -1.16 -14.36
C PRO A 530 15.04 -1.10 -15.86
N PRO A 531 14.71 -2.15 -16.63
CA PRO A 531 14.88 -2.18 -18.08
C PRO A 531 14.18 -1.02 -18.80
N ASP A 532 14.69 -0.63 -19.97
CA ASP A 532 14.05 0.38 -20.82
C ASP A 532 12.58 -0.03 -21.12
N GLY A 533 11.66 0.92 -21.05
CA GLY A 533 10.22 0.68 -21.18
C GLY A 533 9.50 0.36 -19.87
N ALA A 534 10.22 -0.08 -18.84
CA ALA A 534 9.72 -0.16 -17.47
C ALA A 534 10.07 1.16 -16.75
N TYR A 535 9.10 2.04 -16.62
CA TYR A 535 9.35 3.37 -16.06
C TYR A 535 9.73 3.30 -14.59
N PRO A 536 10.85 3.93 -14.23
CA PRO A 536 11.60 3.56 -13.05
C PRO A 536 11.23 4.27 -11.77
N SER A 537 10.07 4.85 -11.64
CA SER A 537 9.68 5.41 -10.36
C SER A 537 9.07 4.32 -9.48
N THR A 538 9.78 3.99 -8.44
CA THR A 538 9.42 2.98 -7.46
C THR A 538 9.15 3.65 -6.12
N ARG A 539 8.06 3.29 -5.40
CA ARG A 539 7.82 3.80 -4.05
C ARG A 539 8.18 2.81 -2.96
N GLY A 540 7.60 1.63 -3.00
CA GLY A 540 7.87 0.60 -2.01
C GLY A 540 8.70 -0.53 -2.57
N LEU A 541 9.58 -1.08 -1.76
CA LEU A 541 10.25 -2.34 -2.03
C LEU A 541 10.17 -3.25 -0.81
N ASP A 542 10.24 -4.54 -1.07
CA ASP A 542 10.44 -5.56 -0.04
C ASP A 542 11.36 -6.65 -0.61
N MET A 543 11.81 -7.56 0.22
CA MET A 543 12.74 -8.62 -0.17
C MET A 543 12.26 -9.97 0.36
N ASP A 544 12.37 -10.99 -0.46
CA ASP A 544 12.10 -12.35 -0.01
C ASP A 544 13.29 -12.95 0.77
N LEU A 545 13.07 -14.10 1.41
CA LEU A 545 14.11 -14.79 2.20
C LEU A 545 15.29 -15.32 1.35
N ASN A 546 15.19 -15.25 0.02
CA ASN A 546 16.25 -15.63 -0.91
C ASN A 546 17.06 -14.42 -1.38
N GLY A 547 16.74 -13.20 -0.91
CA GLY A 547 17.42 -11.97 -1.30
C GLY A 547 16.95 -11.38 -2.64
N VAL A 548 15.82 -11.81 -3.17
CA VAL A 548 15.21 -11.18 -4.35
C VAL A 548 14.42 -9.95 -3.92
N VAL A 549 14.75 -8.81 -4.51
CA VAL A 549 14.04 -7.54 -4.28
C VAL A 549 12.76 -7.52 -5.11
N TRP A 550 11.66 -7.11 -4.50
CA TRP A 550 10.38 -6.90 -5.15
C TRP A 550 9.96 -5.43 -5.03
N THR A 551 9.47 -4.87 -6.13
CA THR A 551 9.04 -3.46 -6.18
C THR A 551 7.93 -3.27 -7.20
N THR A 552 7.36 -2.06 -7.25
CA THR A 552 6.31 -1.69 -8.21
C THR A 552 6.77 -0.52 -9.06
N LEU A 553 6.40 -0.51 -10.34
CA LEU A 553 6.82 0.48 -11.32
C LEU A 553 5.64 1.29 -11.84
N SER A 554 5.84 2.57 -12.11
CA SER A 554 4.80 3.45 -12.65
C SER A 554 4.36 3.09 -14.08
N SER A 555 5.14 2.27 -14.79
CA SER A 555 4.69 1.63 -16.05
C SER A 555 3.53 0.64 -15.87
N GLY A 556 3.12 0.33 -14.61
CA GLY A 556 2.05 -0.62 -14.31
C GLY A 556 2.55 -2.05 -14.25
N HIS A 557 3.73 -2.25 -13.67
CA HIS A 557 4.31 -3.57 -13.44
C HIS A 557 4.65 -3.77 -11.96
N ILE A 558 4.54 -5.00 -11.50
CA ILE A 558 5.30 -5.53 -10.37
C ILE A 558 6.63 -6.01 -10.95
N ALA A 559 7.73 -5.72 -10.28
CA ALA A 559 9.06 -6.13 -10.73
C ALA A 559 9.79 -6.89 -9.62
N SER A 560 10.53 -7.92 -10.00
CA SER A 560 11.56 -8.53 -9.15
C SER A 560 12.94 -8.24 -9.69
N PHE A 561 13.91 -8.09 -8.79
CA PHE A 561 15.33 -7.95 -9.11
C PHE A 561 16.16 -8.94 -8.31
N ASP A 562 16.86 -9.82 -9.01
CA ASP A 562 17.78 -10.81 -8.45
C ASP A 562 19.21 -10.47 -8.85
N ARG A 563 19.94 -9.86 -7.91
CA ARG A 563 21.34 -9.43 -8.10
C ARG A 563 22.28 -10.58 -8.50
N ARG A 564 21.97 -11.82 -8.13
CA ARG A 564 22.77 -13.01 -8.45
C ARG A 564 22.79 -13.35 -9.93
N LYS A 565 21.83 -12.82 -10.71
CA LYS A 565 21.77 -13.00 -12.16
C LYS A 565 22.63 -12.03 -12.93
N CYS A 566 23.17 -10.99 -12.29
CA CYS A 566 24.04 -10.01 -12.93
C CYS A 566 25.30 -10.67 -13.49
N ARG A 567 25.63 -10.38 -14.76
CA ARG A 567 26.77 -10.97 -15.48
C ARG A 567 27.97 -10.04 -15.57
N GLY A 568 27.74 -8.75 -15.44
CA GLY A 568 28.78 -7.73 -15.50
C GLY A 568 29.39 -7.41 -14.13
N PRO A 569 30.40 -6.52 -14.12
CA PRO A 569 30.95 -6.01 -12.87
C PRO A 569 29.87 -5.26 -12.09
N LEU A 570 29.83 -5.47 -10.76
CA LEU A 570 28.83 -4.88 -9.88
C LEU A 570 29.25 -3.50 -9.37
N ASN A 571 30.49 -3.12 -9.57
CA ASN A 571 31.09 -1.85 -9.17
C ASN A 571 31.85 -1.24 -10.36
N GLY A 572 32.28 0.00 -10.22
CA GLY A 572 33.09 0.71 -11.22
C GLY A 572 32.29 1.48 -12.26
N PRO A 573 32.95 2.05 -13.28
CA PRO A 573 32.35 3.03 -14.19
C PRO A 573 31.09 2.52 -14.92
N THR A 574 31.06 1.26 -15.33
CA THR A 574 29.93 0.65 -16.01
C THR A 574 28.75 0.46 -15.04
N ALA A 575 29.03 -0.07 -13.85
CA ALA A 575 28.02 -0.31 -12.83
C ALA A 575 27.44 1.01 -12.29
N ALA A 576 28.23 2.07 -12.25
CA ALA A 576 27.81 3.41 -11.84
C ALA A 576 26.71 4.03 -12.74
N THR A 577 26.45 3.45 -13.92
CA THR A 577 25.33 3.83 -14.79
C THR A 577 23.99 3.27 -14.30
N GLY A 578 24.00 2.23 -13.48
CA GLY A 578 22.81 1.47 -13.05
C GLY A 578 22.21 0.55 -14.11
N LYS A 579 22.69 0.59 -15.36
CA LYS A 579 22.15 -0.19 -16.50
C LYS A 579 22.89 -1.51 -16.74
N HIS A 580 23.80 -1.88 -15.85
CA HIS A 580 24.73 -3.01 -16.03
C HIS A 580 24.14 -4.39 -15.76
N CYS A 581 22.92 -4.49 -15.26
CA CYS A 581 22.29 -5.77 -14.89
C CYS A 581 20.82 -5.86 -15.35
N PRO A 582 20.51 -5.79 -16.65
CA PRO A 582 19.13 -5.92 -17.13
C PRO A 582 18.56 -7.33 -16.92
N GLU A 583 19.42 -8.37 -16.93
CA GLU A 583 19.04 -9.77 -16.71
C GLU A 583 18.59 -10.09 -15.28
N GLY A 584 18.87 -9.22 -14.33
CA GLY A 584 18.39 -9.33 -12.95
C GLY A 584 16.87 -9.11 -12.82
N TRP A 585 16.27 -8.42 -13.77
CA TRP A 585 14.88 -7.99 -13.70
C TRP A 585 13.89 -8.99 -14.30
N THR A 586 12.73 -9.12 -13.66
CA THR A 586 11.56 -9.81 -14.20
C THR A 586 10.33 -8.93 -13.96
N LEU A 587 9.51 -8.73 -15.00
CA LEU A 587 8.35 -7.85 -14.97
C LEU A 587 7.06 -8.64 -15.04
N PHE A 588 6.07 -8.25 -14.23
CA PHE A 588 4.72 -8.79 -14.21
C PHE A 588 3.74 -7.65 -14.46
N ARG A 589 3.07 -7.65 -15.63
CA ARG A 589 2.10 -6.61 -15.98
C ARG A 589 0.90 -6.66 -15.04
N MET A 590 0.58 -5.55 -14.37
CA MET A 590 -0.61 -5.44 -13.52
C MET A 590 -1.89 -5.55 -14.38
N PRO A 591 -2.97 -6.15 -13.85
CA PRO A 591 -4.26 -6.24 -14.55
C PRO A 591 -4.89 -4.84 -14.72
N GLY A 592 -5.86 -4.78 -15.62
CA GLY A 592 -6.62 -3.58 -15.93
C GLY A 592 -6.22 -2.93 -17.27
N PRO A 593 -6.96 -1.89 -17.67
CA PRO A 593 -6.68 -1.14 -18.90
C PRO A 593 -5.39 -0.33 -18.78
N GLN A 594 -4.79 0.01 -19.92
CA GLN A 594 -3.76 1.03 -20.03
C GLN A 594 -4.43 2.38 -20.35
N PHE A 595 -3.77 3.48 -20.08
CA PHE A 595 -4.18 4.80 -20.60
C PHE A 595 -4.28 4.75 -22.13
N LYS A 596 -5.31 5.39 -22.65
CA LYS A 596 -5.53 5.44 -24.09
C LYS A 596 -4.33 6.10 -24.79
N GLY A 597 -3.77 5.43 -25.81
CA GLY A 597 -2.62 5.92 -26.57
C GLY A 597 -1.24 5.61 -25.99
N LEU A 598 -1.16 4.92 -24.84
CA LEU A 598 0.11 4.40 -24.32
C LEU A 598 0.35 2.93 -24.73
N ASP A 599 1.61 2.49 -24.58
CA ASP A 599 2.03 1.13 -24.84
C ASP A 599 1.18 0.14 -24.01
N PRO A 600 0.47 -0.81 -24.67
CA PRO A 600 -0.38 -1.78 -23.99
C PRO A 600 0.39 -2.80 -23.14
N SER A 601 1.72 -2.87 -23.25
CA SER A 601 2.54 -3.71 -22.36
C SER A 601 2.48 -3.27 -20.89
N GLY A 602 2.15 -1.99 -20.62
CA GLY A 602 1.91 -1.46 -19.31
C GLY A 602 0.43 -1.47 -18.89
N SER A 603 0.13 -0.91 -17.72
CA SER A 603 -1.21 -0.77 -17.18
C SER A 603 -1.39 0.61 -16.54
N ALA A 604 -2.60 1.16 -16.61
CA ALA A 604 -2.98 2.33 -15.82
C ALA A 604 -3.03 2.00 -14.32
N ASN A 605 -3.15 0.74 -13.95
CA ASN A 605 -3.10 0.33 -12.55
C ASN A 605 -1.79 0.75 -11.89
N HIS A 606 -1.86 1.01 -10.60
CA HIS A 606 -0.73 1.47 -9.80
C HIS A 606 -0.77 0.85 -8.41
N ALA A 607 0.37 0.45 -7.91
CA ALA A 607 0.53 -0.01 -6.55
C ALA A 607 1.52 0.89 -5.82
N TYR A 608 1.15 1.28 -4.59
CA TYR A 608 1.96 2.19 -3.78
C TYR A 608 3.14 1.46 -3.14
N TYR A 609 2.85 0.36 -2.43
CA TYR A 609 3.85 -0.53 -1.83
C TYR A 609 3.69 -1.95 -2.31
N ILE A 610 4.72 -2.73 -2.02
CA ILE A 610 4.72 -4.18 -2.07
C ILE A 610 5.21 -4.73 -0.74
N TRP A 611 4.64 -5.82 -0.29
CA TRP A 611 5.04 -6.58 0.88
C TRP A 611 5.24 -8.03 0.47
N VAL A 612 6.28 -8.69 1.00
CA VAL A 612 6.53 -10.10 0.73
C VAL A 612 6.05 -10.95 1.91
N ASP A 613 5.11 -11.84 1.67
CA ASP A 613 4.67 -12.84 2.66
C ASP A 613 5.74 -13.91 2.83
N ARG A 614 6.73 -13.63 3.67
CA ARG A 614 7.85 -14.53 3.94
C ARG A 614 7.42 -15.78 4.71
N TYR A 615 6.33 -15.71 5.45
CA TYR A 615 5.93 -16.69 6.46
C TYR A 615 4.59 -17.36 6.17
N ASN A 616 4.10 -17.23 4.93
CA ASN A 616 2.83 -17.83 4.51
C ASN A 616 1.65 -17.42 5.38
N THR A 617 1.58 -16.16 5.76
CA THR A 617 0.50 -15.61 6.61
C THR A 617 -0.83 -15.53 5.88
N LEU A 618 -0.82 -15.39 4.55
CA LEU A 618 -2.05 -15.38 3.74
C LEU A 618 -2.44 -16.80 3.24
N GLY A 619 -1.55 -17.78 3.37
CA GLY A 619 -1.85 -19.14 2.92
C GLY A 619 -1.57 -19.41 1.45
N LEU A 620 -0.87 -18.51 0.75
CA LEU A 620 -0.53 -18.60 -0.68
C LEU A 620 0.88 -19.19 -0.93
N GLY A 621 1.62 -19.47 0.10
CA GLY A 621 3.02 -19.92 0.06
C GLY A 621 3.95 -18.99 0.82
N THR A 622 5.21 -19.38 0.96
CA THR A 622 6.28 -18.54 1.51
C THR A 622 6.90 -17.69 0.41
N ASN A 623 7.40 -16.50 0.77
CA ASN A 623 8.03 -15.56 -0.16
C ASN A 623 7.10 -15.08 -1.29
N VAL A 624 5.81 -14.94 -1.02
CA VAL A 624 4.83 -14.43 -1.98
C VAL A 624 4.79 -12.90 -1.94
N PRO A 625 5.19 -12.21 -3.02
CA PRO A 625 5.08 -10.75 -3.07
C PRO A 625 3.63 -10.33 -3.31
N ILE A 626 3.17 -9.32 -2.58
CA ILE A 626 1.81 -8.83 -2.60
C ILE A 626 1.83 -7.30 -2.70
N ALA A 627 1.45 -6.77 -3.86
CA ALA A 627 1.37 -5.34 -4.10
C ALA A 627 0.00 -4.78 -3.72
N GLN A 628 -0.02 -3.63 -3.04
CA GLN A 628 -1.24 -2.93 -2.66
C GLN A 628 -1.62 -1.93 -3.74
N THR A 629 -2.66 -2.22 -4.53
CA THR A 629 -3.06 -1.36 -5.64
C THR A 629 -3.94 -0.21 -5.19
N ASN A 630 -3.69 0.95 -5.75
CA ASN A 630 -4.42 2.17 -5.42
C ASN A 630 -5.63 2.39 -6.34
N GLY A 631 -5.49 2.08 -7.63
CA GLY A 631 -6.56 2.23 -8.60
C GLY A 631 -7.33 0.94 -8.88
N GLY A 632 -6.71 -0.23 -8.63
CA GLY A 632 -7.33 -1.55 -8.80
C GLY A 632 -8.20 -1.97 -7.64
N GLU A 633 -8.05 -1.32 -6.48
CA GLU A 633 -8.74 -1.63 -5.23
C GLU A 633 -8.56 -3.11 -4.84
N SER A 634 -7.34 -3.57 -4.97
CA SER A 634 -6.98 -4.98 -4.80
C SER A 634 -5.58 -5.17 -4.21
N LEU A 635 -5.33 -6.40 -3.81
CA LEU A 635 -3.99 -6.92 -3.56
C LEU A 635 -3.60 -7.79 -4.77
N LEU A 636 -2.42 -7.53 -5.33
CA LEU A 636 -1.87 -8.33 -6.42
C LEU A 636 -0.77 -9.24 -5.87
N ALA A 637 -1.05 -10.52 -5.75
CA ALA A 637 -0.09 -11.52 -5.35
C ALA A 637 0.59 -12.17 -6.57
N VAL A 638 1.91 -12.40 -6.50
CA VAL A 638 2.62 -13.21 -7.49
C VAL A 638 2.81 -14.61 -6.91
N VAL A 639 1.98 -15.53 -7.35
CA VAL A 639 1.96 -16.93 -6.91
C VAL A 639 2.42 -17.81 -8.06
N ASP A 640 3.49 -18.58 -7.88
CA ASP A 640 4.06 -19.45 -8.92
C ASP A 640 4.28 -18.73 -10.26
N GLY A 641 4.77 -17.49 -10.20
CA GLY A 641 5.05 -16.65 -11.37
C GLY A 641 3.82 -16.11 -12.08
N LYS A 642 2.62 -16.21 -11.49
CA LYS A 642 1.37 -15.69 -12.02
C LYS A 642 0.75 -14.67 -11.09
N LEU A 643 0.14 -13.64 -11.66
CA LEU A 643 -0.61 -12.66 -10.89
C LEU A 643 -1.98 -13.19 -10.49
N VAL A 644 -2.27 -13.07 -9.20
CA VAL A 644 -3.59 -13.31 -8.60
C VAL A 644 -4.13 -11.96 -8.13
N ASP A 645 -5.29 -11.58 -8.62
CA ASP A 645 -5.96 -10.33 -8.26
C ASP A 645 -6.99 -10.60 -7.17
N LEU A 646 -6.81 -9.99 -6.00
CA LEU A 646 -7.62 -10.18 -4.81
C LEU A 646 -8.36 -8.85 -4.50
N ARG A 647 -9.52 -8.65 -5.13
CA ARG A 647 -10.25 -7.38 -5.12
C ARG A 647 -11.20 -7.23 -3.94
N VAL A 648 -11.23 -6.03 -3.40
CA VAL A 648 -12.29 -5.55 -2.50
C VAL A 648 -13.24 -4.69 -3.34
N PRO A 649 -14.56 -5.02 -3.40
CA PRO A 649 -15.45 -4.39 -4.37
C PRO A 649 -15.65 -2.90 -4.09
N TYR A 650 -15.40 -2.05 -5.09
CA TYR A 650 -15.72 -0.62 -5.02
C TYR A 650 -17.25 -0.41 -4.97
N PRO A 651 -17.80 0.55 -4.24
CA PRO A 651 -17.11 1.47 -3.33
C PRO A 651 -17.12 0.96 -1.87
N LEU A 652 -15.97 0.57 -1.34
CA LEU A 652 -15.78 0.21 0.07
C LEU A 652 -14.54 0.91 0.68
N GLY A 653 -13.98 1.91 -0.01
CA GLY A 653 -12.86 2.72 0.45
C GLY A 653 -11.53 1.99 0.51
N PHE A 654 -11.35 0.92 -0.25
CA PHE A 654 -10.12 0.14 -0.28
C PHE A 654 -9.03 0.85 -1.10
N PHE A 655 -8.29 1.70 -0.43
CA PHE A 655 -7.11 2.36 -0.97
C PHE A 655 -5.99 2.20 0.04
N THR A 656 -5.15 1.20 -0.12
CA THR A 656 -4.19 0.81 0.91
C THR A 656 -2.75 1.10 0.48
N LYS A 657 -1.86 1.24 1.47
CA LYS A 657 -0.43 1.46 1.26
C LYS A 657 0.38 0.36 1.92
N LEU A 658 0.54 0.38 3.23
CA LEU A 658 1.28 -0.64 3.96
C LEU A 658 0.39 -1.85 4.26
N ALA A 659 0.97 -3.05 4.19
CA ALA A 659 0.37 -4.28 4.65
C ALA A 659 1.38 -5.09 5.47
N ASP A 660 0.88 -5.87 6.42
CA ASP A 660 1.67 -6.84 7.18
C ASP A 660 0.84 -8.07 7.51
N GLY A 661 1.51 -9.22 7.56
CA GLY A 661 0.89 -10.49 7.90
C GLY A 661 0.93 -10.74 9.40
N ARG A 662 -0.14 -11.36 9.94
CA ARG A 662 -0.19 -11.78 11.34
C ARG A 662 -0.78 -13.18 11.50
N ILE A 663 -0.18 -13.95 12.40
CA ILE A 663 -0.64 -15.26 12.82
C ILE A 663 -1.12 -15.14 14.26
N ASP A 664 -2.43 -15.13 14.42
CA ASP A 664 -3.10 -15.02 15.72
C ASP A 664 -3.18 -16.40 16.41
N ASP A 665 -3.49 -17.46 15.65
CA ASP A 665 -3.54 -18.85 16.12
C ASP A 665 -3.08 -19.81 15.01
N PRO A 666 -1.88 -20.39 15.11
CA PRO A 666 -1.39 -21.36 14.12
C PRO A 666 -2.25 -22.63 13.99
N ALA A 667 -2.97 -23.02 15.05
CA ALA A 667 -3.80 -24.23 15.06
C ALA A 667 -5.14 -24.02 14.34
N ALA A 668 -5.63 -22.78 14.24
CA ALA A 668 -6.89 -22.46 13.59
C ALA A 668 -6.80 -22.41 12.05
N GLY A 669 -5.67 -22.78 11.46
CA GLY A 669 -5.48 -22.79 10.02
C GLY A 669 -5.63 -21.40 9.40
N TRP A 670 -6.43 -21.29 8.32
CA TRP A 670 -6.65 -20.02 7.63
C TRP A 670 -7.35 -18.98 8.51
N LYS A 671 -8.18 -19.38 9.47
CA LYS A 671 -8.89 -18.48 10.39
C LYS A 671 -7.94 -17.76 11.35
N GLY A 672 -6.91 -18.46 11.79
CA GLY A 672 -5.92 -17.95 12.75
C GLY A 672 -4.85 -17.08 12.14
N ARG A 673 -4.96 -16.67 10.88
CA ARG A 673 -3.96 -15.83 10.19
C ARG A 673 -4.62 -14.91 9.17
N GLY A 674 -3.90 -13.90 8.73
CA GLY A 674 -4.36 -12.99 7.69
C GLY A 674 -3.40 -11.85 7.45
N LEU A 675 -3.65 -11.13 6.36
CA LEU A 675 -3.01 -9.88 6.01
C LEU A 675 -3.83 -8.73 6.58
N TRP A 676 -3.15 -7.81 7.25
CA TRP A 676 -3.74 -6.59 7.76
C TRP A 676 -3.27 -5.39 6.93
N THR A 677 -4.20 -4.52 6.60
CA THR A 677 -3.91 -3.26 5.90
C THR A 677 -4.95 -2.21 6.24
N MET A 678 -4.72 -0.96 5.87
CA MET A 678 -5.66 0.11 6.18
C MET A 678 -5.77 1.15 5.07
N SER A 679 -6.86 1.93 5.08
CA SER A 679 -7.08 3.01 4.12
C SER A 679 -5.99 4.06 4.23
N GLY A 680 -5.17 4.21 3.18
CA GLY A 680 -4.02 5.12 3.12
C GLY A 680 -4.24 6.36 2.25
N THR A 681 -5.48 6.65 1.82
CA THR A 681 -5.78 7.89 1.09
C THR A 681 -5.77 9.10 2.00
N ARG A 682 -5.19 10.20 1.55
CA ARG A 682 -5.20 11.48 2.31
C ARG A 682 -6.57 12.14 2.34
N THR A 683 -7.47 11.76 1.46
CA THR A 683 -8.79 12.37 1.32
C THR A 683 -9.87 11.31 1.32
N VAL A 684 -10.07 10.65 2.48
CA VAL A 684 -11.06 9.56 2.62
C VAL A 684 -12.47 9.98 2.17
N PHE A 685 -12.82 11.26 2.34
CA PHE A 685 -14.08 11.83 1.88
C PHE A 685 -14.17 11.98 0.35
N HIS A 686 -13.06 11.86 -0.40
CA HIS A 686 -13.07 11.86 -1.85
C HIS A 686 -13.34 10.48 -2.46
N ASN A 687 -13.15 9.38 -1.73
CA ASN A 687 -13.27 8.04 -2.32
C ASN A 687 -14.68 7.79 -2.88
N GLU A 688 -15.69 7.90 -2.03
CA GLU A 688 -17.08 7.72 -2.45
C GLU A 688 -17.86 9.04 -2.54
N GLY A 689 -17.21 10.15 -2.16
CA GLY A 689 -17.84 11.48 -2.05
C GLY A 689 -18.71 11.61 -0.81
N GLY A 690 -18.31 12.47 0.10
CA GLY A 690 -19.10 12.81 1.30
C GLY A 690 -18.34 12.70 2.60
N THR A 691 -18.85 13.40 3.61
CA THR A 691 -18.20 13.57 4.92
C THR A 691 -18.40 12.39 5.87
N GLN A 692 -19.08 11.33 5.44
CA GLN A 692 -19.35 10.14 6.27
C GLN A 692 -18.28 9.05 6.12
N ASN A 693 -17.46 9.11 5.08
CA ASN A 693 -16.40 8.13 4.85
C ASN A 693 -15.31 8.23 5.89
N ARG A 694 -14.94 7.11 6.48
CA ARG A 694 -13.92 7.01 7.52
C ARG A 694 -12.75 6.16 7.04
N PRO A 695 -11.53 6.39 7.55
CA PRO A 695 -10.47 5.41 7.41
C PRO A 695 -10.89 4.05 7.94
N LYS A 696 -10.44 2.98 7.28
CA LYS A 696 -10.80 1.60 7.62
C LYS A 696 -9.55 0.74 7.82
N VAL A 697 -9.67 -0.26 8.66
CA VAL A 697 -8.74 -1.39 8.74
C VAL A 697 -9.39 -2.59 8.07
N TYR A 698 -8.58 -3.35 7.34
CA TYR A 698 -8.99 -4.57 6.67
C TYR A 698 -8.15 -5.75 7.16
N LYS A 699 -8.82 -6.88 7.45
CA LYS A 699 -8.18 -8.20 7.59
C LYS A 699 -8.58 -9.03 6.39
N ILE A 700 -7.61 -9.50 5.61
CA ILE A 700 -7.82 -10.31 4.43
C ILE A 700 -7.30 -11.70 4.70
N GLN A 701 -8.13 -12.70 4.43
CA GLN A 701 -7.85 -14.12 4.65
C GLN A 701 -8.20 -14.90 3.38
N ILE A 702 -7.47 -15.96 3.11
CA ILE A 702 -7.75 -16.89 2.01
C ILE A 702 -8.07 -18.26 2.61
N ARG A 703 -9.27 -18.74 2.35
CA ARG A 703 -9.74 -20.05 2.76
C ARG A 703 -9.51 -21.10 1.65
N PRO A 704 -9.53 -22.41 1.96
CA PRO A 704 -9.25 -23.46 0.97
C PRO A 704 -10.23 -23.48 -0.21
N ASP A 705 -11.50 -23.20 0.06
CA ASP A 705 -12.56 -23.11 -0.94
C ASP A 705 -13.60 -22.05 -0.54
N PRO A 706 -14.50 -21.59 -1.45
CA PRO A 706 -15.44 -20.51 -1.20
C PRO A 706 -16.47 -20.75 -0.09
N LEU A 707 -16.60 -21.99 0.40
CA LEU A 707 -17.54 -22.36 1.46
C LEU A 707 -16.85 -22.96 2.71
N ALA A 708 -15.51 -22.98 2.73
CA ALA A 708 -14.78 -23.48 3.90
C ALA A 708 -15.07 -22.63 5.14
N ASN A 709 -15.35 -23.35 6.23
CA ASN A 709 -15.57 -22.79 7.57
C ASN A 709 -14.42 -23.17 8.51
#